data_82a3f7f04b97f005ba5068d876448839
#
_entry.id   82a3f7f04b97f005ba5068d876448839
#
_cell.length_a   1.000
_cell.length_b   1.000
_cell.length_c   1.000
_cell.angle_alpha   90.00
_cell.angle_beta   90.00
_cell.angle_gamma   90.00
#
_symmetry.space_group_name_H-M   'P 1'
#
loop_
_entity.id
_entity.type
_entity.pdbx_description
1 polymer ?
#
loop_
_entity_poly.entity_id
_entity_poly.type
_entity_poly.pdbx_seq_one_letter_code
_entity_poly.pdbx_strand_id
1 'polypeptide(L)'
;MKAIAEMGYENPMPVQEKVIPHLLNEDNDVVALAQTGTGKTAAFGLPVLQRIVVERLSTQALIIAPTRELCLQISGDLADYSKYIDGLKVLPVYGGSSIESQIRAVRAGVQIIVATPGRLIDLIERKVVNLTDVHTVILDEADEMLNMGFVDDINNILSHVPEERKMLMFSATMPPEIAKIAAQFMRNPEEYVIGTRNEGAENVRHIYYLVHARDKYEALKRVADSNPNIYGIIFCRTRRDTQEIADRLIQDGYNADSLHGDLSQAQRDMVMKKFRERNLQILVATDVAARGLDVNDLTHVINYGLPDDTATYTHRSGRTGRAGKTGVSVAIIHSKERGKIKEIERKIGKQFEHSEVPTPQRIIEKQLFNLADRIEKVEVDEDEMAKYIPAIQKKLEWLSEEDLLKRVLSLEFNRLLEYYRDARQLDIVTTKKERKKDDRKGEPRTDGEKDRRVAEKGYERIYINAGKADGFFAVNLIDLLNQNTHGQRVDVGRIDLLSHYSLFDVRKGDAHRVVSALKGADFYGTRLYCEIADAEKDYAAESKKEGKKKGKEKREKHSEEKQLNRRERRALKFGNAAEKPRKNDEDFWLDDDFASKPKKRKSDKAEGDDRPTKRKNDDWGDDKPKKSKKSESKREKHGNYDKFSKKKH
;
A
#
# COMPACT_ATOMS: atom_id res chain seq x y z
N MET A 1 17.62 -9.02 34.64
CA MET A 1 18.99 -9.26 34.08
C MET A 1 19.20 -10.71 33.64
N LYS A 2 18.93 -11.74 34.46
CA LYS A 2 19.15 -13.15 34.08
C LYS A 2 18.41 -13.55 32.78
N ALA A 3 17.14 -13.20 32.65
CA ALA A 3 16.36 -13.48 31.41
C ALA A 3 16.99 -12.86 30.18
N ILE A 4 17.43 -11.60 30.26
CA ILE A 4 18.05 -10.85 29.15
C ILE A 4 19.36 -11.50 28.69
N ALA A 5 20.19 -11.95 29.66
CA ALA A 5 21.44 -12.65 29.37
C ALA A 5 21.19 -14.01 28.68
N GLU A 6 20.15 -14.77 29.10
CA GLU A 6 19.76 -16.02 28.45
C GLU A 6 19.24 -15.80 27.01
N MET A 7 18.68 -14.63 26.73
CA MET A 7 18.22 -14.25 25.38
C MET A 7 19.36 -13.78 24.47
N GLY A 8 20.61 -13.74 24.97
CA GLY A 8 21.79 -13.36 24.19
C GLY A 8 21.93 -11.85 23.94
N TYR A 9 21.32 -11.01 24.78
CA TYR A 9 21.51 -9.55 24.72
C TYR A 9 22.84 -9.18 25.38
N GLU A 10 23.80 -8.81 24.52
CA GLU A 10 25.15 -8.44 24.99
C GLU A 10 25.33 -6.92 25.14
N ASN A 11 24.83 -6.17 24.20
CA ASN A 11 24.97 -4.71 24.15
C ASN A 11 23.60 -4.04 23.94
N PRO A 12 23.34 -2.90 24.58
CA PRO A 12 22.10 -2.16 24.36
C PRO A 12 22.09 -1.52 22.97
N MET A 13 20.93 -1.47 22.38
CA MET A 13 20.67 -0.73 21.13
C MET A 13 20.62 0.79 21.42
N PRO A 14 20.87 1.67 20.43
CA PRO A 14 20.89 3.13 20.64
C PRO A 14 19.61 3.71 21.27
N VAL A 15 18.44 3.13 20.99
CA VAL A 15 17.18 3.55 21.63
C VAL A 15 17.15 3.15 23.09
N GLN A 16 17.71 1.99 23.43
CA GLN A 16 17.76 1.48 24.81
C GLN A 16 18.74 2.31 25.65
N GLU A 17 19.92 2.63 25.10
CA GLU A 17 20.92 3.47 25.77
C GLU A 17 20.39 4.83 26.20
N LYS A 18 19.53 5.44 25.37
CA LYS A 18 18.96 6.77 25.65
C LYS A 18 17.71 6.71 26.51
N VAL A 19 16.79 5.79 26.18
CA VAL A 19 15.45 5.77 26.79
C VAL A 19 15.42 5.08 28.14
N ILE A 20 16.17 3.96 28.35
CA ILE A 20 16.13 3.23 29.62
C ILE A 20 16.61 4.08 30.80
N PRO A 21 17.78 4.77 30.73
CA PRO A 21 18.22 5.61 31.84
C PRO A 21 17.24 6.74 32.18
N HIS A 22 16.68 7.39 31.15
CA HIS A 22 15.66 8.42 31.33
C HIS A 22 14.43 7.86 32.06
N LEU A 23 13.89 6.74 31.60
CA LEU A 23 12.70 6.16 32.20
C LEU A 23 12.88 5.73 33.65
N LEU A 24 14.11 5.41 34.06
CA LEU A 24 14.44 5.01 35.44
C LEU A 24 14.67 6.21 36.36
N ASN A 25 15.24 7.31 35.84
CA ASN A 25 15.75 8.41 36.66
C ASN A 25 14.91 9.70 36.56
N GLU A 26 14.18 9.92 35.47
CA GLU A 26 13.42 11.14 35.22
C GLU A 26 11.91 10.87 35.30
N ASP A 27 11.11 11.90 35.59
CA ASP A 27 9.66 11.79 35.74
C ASP A 27 8.85 12.32 34.55
N ASN A 28 9.49 13.04 33.61
CA ASN A 28 8.84 13.55 32.41
C ASN A 28 8.54 12.43 31.39
N ASP A 29 7.61 12.72 30.49
CA ASP A 29 7.19 11.81 29.43
C ASP A 29 8.25 11.71 28.34
N VAL A 30 8.16 10.67 27.51
CA VAL A 30 9.15 10.39 26.45
C VAL A 30 8.46 10.19 25.10
N VAL A 31 8.97 10.89 24.08
CA VAL A 31 8.71 10.60 22.67
C VAL A 31 9.98 10.03 22.06
N ALA A 32 9.93 8.78 21.63
CA ALA A 32 11.04 8.09 20.98
C ALA A 32 10.73 7.88 19.48
N LEU A 33 11.42 8.63 18.62
CA LEU A 33 11.34 8.47 17.17
C LEU A 33 12.39 7.45 16.74
N ALA A 34 11.93 6.23 16.47
CA ALA A 34 12.80 5.10 16.12
C ALA A 34 12.09 4.13 15.17
N GLN A 35 12.81 3.61 14.18
CA GLN A 35 12.28 2.64 13.22
C GLN A 35 11.91 1.30 13.87
N THR A 36 11.13 0.46 13.17
CA THR A 36 10.87 -0.92 13.60
C THR A 36 12.17 -1.75 13.59
N GLY A 37 12.32 -2.65 14.58
CA GLY A 37 13.53 -3.49 14.71
C GLY A 37 14.72 -2.84 15.38
N THR A 38 14.56 -1.66 16.01
CA THR A 38 15.62 -0.97 16.77
C THR A 38 15.64 -1.33 18.26
N GLY A 39 14.85 -2.33 18.70
CA GLY A 39 14.81 -2.76 20.09
C GLY A 39 13.90 -1.93 21.01
N LYS A 40 12.87 -1.27 20.46
CA LYS A 40 11.90 -0.45 21.21
C LYS A 40 11.23 -1.20 22.36
N THR A 41 10.80 -2.45 22.11
CA THR A 41 10.10 -3.26 23.13
C THR A 41 10.92 -3.39 24.42
N ALA A 42 12.21 -3.67 24.30
CA ALA A 42 13.09 -3.73 25.47
C ALA A 42 13.33 -2.33 26.10
N ALA A 43 13.38 -1.27 25.27
CA ALA A 43 13.60 0.08 25.76
C ALA A 43 12.49 0.58 26.71
N PHE A 44 11.23 0.21 26.46
CA PHE A 44 10.14 0.53 27.39
C PHE A 44 9.79 -0.62 28.33
N GLY A 45 9.89 -1.86 27.87
CA GLY A 45 9.45 -3.03 28.62
C GLY A 45 10.28 -3.28 29.88
N LEU A 46 11.62 -3.16 29.80
CA LEU A 46 12.48 -3.39 30.94
C LEU A 46 12.25 -2.40 32.10
N PRO A 47 12.18 -1.07 31.87
CA PRO A 47 11.83 -0.11 32.91
C PRO A 47 10.41 -0.30 33.45
N VAL A 48 9.43 -0.64 32.63
CA VAL A 48 8.06 -0.94 33.08
C VAL A 48 8.05 -2.13 34.02
N LEU A 49 8.69 -3.26 33.65
CA LEU A 49 8.77 -4.45 34.48
C LEU A 49 9.42 -4.17 35.85
N GLN A 50 10.39 -3.26 35.90
CA GLN A 50 11.06 -2.89 37.15
C GLN A 50 10.18 -2.05 38.08
N ARG A 51 9.17 -1.36 37.55
CA ARG A 51 8.24 -0.50 38.32
C ARG A 51 6.97 -1.20 38.77
N ILE A 52 6.66 -2.40 38.24
CA ILE A 52 5.47 -3.16 38.61
C ILE A 52 5.57 -3.72 40.03
N VAL A 53 4.53 -3.49 40.81
CA VAL A 53 4.33 -4.10 42.12
C VAL A 53 3.51 -5.37 41.90
N VAL A 54 4.16 -6.53 41.98
CA VAL A 54 3.58 -7.84 41.61
C VAL A 54 2.40 -8.22 42.50
N GLU A 55 2.47 -7.84 43.77
CA GLU A 55 1.44 -8.13 44.81
C GLU A 55 0.11 -7.40 44.52
N ARG A 56 0.16 -6.31 43.76
CA ARG A 56 -1.08 -5.62 43.31
C ARG A 56 -1.66 -6.29 42.09
N LEU A 57 -2.79 -6.95 42.27
CA LEU A 57 -3.52 -7.61 41.17
C LEU A 57 -4.40 -6.64 40.35
N SER A 58 -3.97 -5.39 40.21
CA SER A 58 -4.59 -4.35 39.36
C SER A 58 -3.72 -4.00 38.19
N THR A 59 -4.31 -3.45 37.12
CA THR A 59 -3.58 -3.03 35.93
C THR A 59 -2.78 -1.75 36.23
N GLN A 60 -1.46 -1.85 36.16
CA GLN A 60 -0.52 -0.79 36.50
C GLN A 60 0.15 -0.19 35.27
N ALA A 61 0.28 -0.96 34.18
CA ALA A 61 0.80 -0.48 32.91
C ALA A 61 -0.14 -0.87 31.75
N LEU A 62 -0.33 0.06 30.84
CA LEU A 62 -1.12 -0.12 29.63
C LEU A 62 -0.27 0.15 28.40
N ILE A 63 -0.17 -0.81 27.49
CA ILE A 63 0.53 -0.70 26.22
C ILE A 63 -0.50 -0.78 25.10
N ILE A 64 -0.53 0.21 24.22
CA ILE A 64 -1.47 0.27 23.10
C ILE A 64 -0.68 0.06 21.81
N ALA A 65 -1.11 -0.90 21.01
CA ALA A 65 -0.49 -1.28 19.74
C ALA A 65 -1.54 -1.31 18.61
N PRO A 66 -1.19 -0.94 17.37
CA PRO A 66 -2.13 -0.84 16.24
C PRO A 66 -2.71 -2.19 15.82
N THR A 67 -1.96 -3.27 15.98
CA THR A 67 -2.33 -4.58 15.45
C THR A 67 -2.29 -5.66 16.51
N ARG A 68 -3.06 -6.72 16.25
CA ARG A 68 -3.08 -7.92 17.09
C ARG A 68 -1.69 -8.59 17.15
N GLU A 69 -1.05 -8.67 15.99
CA GLU A 69 0.25 -9.31 15.85
C GLU A 69 1.30 -8.62 16.71
N LEU A 70 1.35 -7.28 16.67
CA LEU A 70 2.25 -6.50 17.55
C LEU A 70 1.87 -6.62 19.02
N CYS A 71 0.57 -6.64 19.35
CA CYS A 71 0.08 -6.86 20.69
C CYS A 71 0.57 -8.21 21.27
N LEU A 72 0.49 -9.28 20.47
CA LEU A 72 0.98 -10.61 20.84
C LEU A 72 2.50 -10.66 20.97
N GLN A 73 3.21 -9.99 20.04
CA GLN A 73 4.67 -9.91 20.08
C GLN A 73 5.14 -9.20 21.34
N ILE A 74 4.64 -7.98 21.62
CA ILE A 74 5.01 -7.24 22.83
C ILE A 74 4.70 -8.05 24.10
N SER A 75 3.55 -8.74 24.12
CA SER A 75 3.19 -9.58 25.28
C SER A 75 4.12 -10.77 25.44
N GLY A 76 4.56 -11.39 24.34
CA GLY A 76 5.56 -12.46 24.34
C GLY A 76 6.92 -11.96 24.83
N ASP A 77 7.41 -10.85 24.25
CA ASP A 77 8.68 -10.23 24.67
C ASP A 77 8.68 -9.92 26.17
N LEU A 78 7.60 -9.30 26.68
CA LEU A 78 7.47 -9.00 28.11
C LEU A 78 7.41 -10.25 28.99
N ALA A 79 6.76 -11.32 28.53
CA ALA A 79 6.75 -12.60 29.24
C ALA A 79 8.16 -13.21 29.30
N ASP A 80 8.92 -13.15 28.22
CA ASP A 80 10.31 -13.62 28.17
C ASP A 80 11.23 -12.79 29.07
N TYR A 81 11.09 -11.44 29.03
CA TYR A 81 11.86 -10.56 29.92
C TYR A 81 11.54 -10.80 31.41
N SER A 82 10.28 -11.13 31.71
CA SER A 82 9.79 -11.35 33.07
C SER A 82 9.87 -12.81 33.57
N LYS A 83 10.49 -13.71 32.80
CA LYS A 83 10.61 -15.16 33.07
C LYS A 83 10.95 -15.53 34.53
N TYR A 84 11.69 -14.69 35.22
CA TYR A 84 12.13 -14.86 36.59
C TYR A 84 11.45 -13.92 37.60
N ILE A 85 10.30 -13.33 37.21
CA ILE A 85 9.48 -12.51 38.11
C ILE A 85 8.20 -13.29 38.41
N ASP A 86 8.19 -14.00 39.56
CA ASP A 86 7.06 -14.83 39.94
C ASP A 86 5.81 -13.99 40.21
N GLY A 87 4.66 -14.46 39.71
CA GLY A 87 3.35 -13.82 39.94
C GLY A 87 3.01 -12.67 38.99
N LEU A 88 3.94 -12.20 38.15
CA LEU A 88 3.66 -11.18 37.15
C LEU A 88 2.79 -11.76 36.02
N LYS A 89 1.74 -11.02 35.62
CA LYS A 89 0.85 -11.40 34.55
C LYS A 89 0.79 -10.29 33.49
N VAL A 90 1.11 -10.65 32.27
CA VAL A 90 0.95 -9.81 31.06
C VAL A 90 -0.21 -10.37 30.24
N LEU A 91 -1.21 -9.56 29.93
CA LEU A 91 -2.37 -9.99 29.18
C LEU A 91 -2.49 -9.29 27.82
N PRO A 92 -2.44 -10.02 26.71
CA PRO A 92 -2.80 -9.47 25.40
C PRO A 92 -4.32 -9.36 25.25
N VAL A 93 -4.80 -8.15 24.87
CA VAL A 93 -6.20 -7.80 24.69
C VAL A 93 -6.43 -7.33 23.25
N TYR A 94 -7.05 -8.17 22.41
CA TYR A 94 -7.18 -7.90 20.98
C TYR A 94 -8.43 -8.54 20.38
N GLY A 95 -8.87 -8.03 19.22
CA GLY A 95 -10.01 -8.53 18.48
C GLY A 95 -9.75 -9.88 17.79
N GLY A 96 -10.80 -10.63 17.47
CA GLY A 96 -10.70 -11.91 16.76
C GLY A 96 -10.40 -13.14 17.62
N SER A 97 -10.26 -12.97 18.95
CA SER A 97 -10.20 -14.05 19.93
C SER A 97 -11.40 -14.03 20.85
N SER A 98 -11.63 -15.12 21.63
CA SER A 98 -12.75 -15.19 22.57
C SER A 98 -12.66 -14.07 23.61
N ILE A 99 -13.71 -13.25 23.67
CA ILE A 99 -13.81 -12.16 24.64
C ILE A 99 -13.98 -12.70 26.07
N GLU A 100 -14.68 -13.82 26.24
CA GLU A 100 -14.92 -14.43 27.54
C GLU A 100 -13.61 -14.88 28.22
N SER A 101 -12.65 -15.37 27.43
CA SER A 101 -11.33 -15.75 27.96
C SER A 101 -10.57 -14.52 28.45
N GLN A 102 -10.63 -13.42 27.71
CA GLN A 102 -10.00 -12.15 28.11
C GLN A 102 -10.67 -11.55 29.35
N ILE A 103 -12.01 -11.57 29.41
CA ILE A 103 -12.76 -11.12 30.59
C ILE A 103 -12.36 -11.92 31.84
N ARG A 104 -12.26 -13.26 31.73
CA ARG A 104 -11.84 -14.11 32.85
C ARG A 104 -10.42 -13.78 33.30
N ALA A 105 -9.50 -13.57 32.36
CA ALA A 105 -8.12 -13.23 32.68
C ALA A 105 -8.01 -11.87 33.38
N VAL A 106 -8.71 -10.84 32.90
CA VAL A 106 -8.75 -9.52 33.55
C VAL A 106 -9.28 -9.62 34.98
N ARG A 107 -10.40 -10.34 35.19
CA ARG A 107 -11.00 -10.53 36.51
C ARG A 107 -10.12 -11.33 37.49
N ALA A 108 -9.22 -12.17 36.97
CA ALA A 108 -8.25 -12.89 37.79
C ALA A 108 -7.07 -12.00 38.23
N GLY A 109 -7.05 -10.72 37.84
CA GLY A 109 -6.03 -9.73 38.14
C GLY A 109 -4.82 -9.86 37.22
N VAL A 110 -4.48 -8.73 36.56
CA VAL A 110 -3.33 -8.61 35.66
C VAL A 110 -2.65 -7.27 35.86
N GLN A 111 -1.33 -7.24 35.89
CA GLN A 111 -0.57 -6.03 36.14
C GLN A 111 -0.26 -5.25 34.86
N ILE A 112 -0.12 -5.93 33.73
CA ILE A 112 0.19 -5.31 32.45
C ILE A 112 -0.85 -5.75 31.40
N ILE A 113 -1.48 -4.79 30.75
CA ILE A 113 -2.35 -5.02 29.60
C ILE A 113 -1.63 -4.51 28.35
N VAL A 114 -1.50 -5.36 27.33
CA VAL A 114 -1.09 -4.97 25.98
C VAL A 114 -2.30 -5.08 25.07
N ALA A 115 -2.75 -3.97 24.48
CA ALA A 115 -4.06 -3.94 23.85
C ALA A 115 -4.07 -3.34 22.45
N THR A 116 -5.02 -3.81 21.61
CA THR A 116 -5.47 -3.06 20.44
C THR A 116 -6.64 -2.15 20.82
N PRO A 117 -6.72 -0.91 20.27
CA PRO A 117 -7.68 0.11 20.72
C PRO A 117 -9.12 -0.39 20.81
N GLY A 118 -9.71 -0.90 19.73
CA GLY A 118 -11.12 -1.25 19.68
C GLY A 118 -11.53 -2.35 20.69
N ARG A 119 -10.69 -3.38 20.96
CA ARG A 119 -11.01 -4.41 21.94
C ARG A 119 -10.87 -3.88 23.37
N LEU A 120 -9.94 -2.98 23.61
CA LEU A 120 -9.79 -2.36 24.92
C LEU A 120 -10.99 -1.49 25.26
N ILE A 121 -11.48 -0.70 24.31
CA ILE A 121 -12.71 0.11 24.46
C ILE A 121 -13.91 -0.79 24.77
N ASP A 122 -14.12 -1.88 24.03
CA ASP A 122 -15.19 -2.85 24.31
C ASP A 122 -15.13 -3.38 25.76
N LEU A 123 -13.94 -3.65 26.29
CA LEU A 123 -13.77 -4.09 27.69
C LEU A 123 -13.97 -2.95 28.71
N ILE A 124 -13.60 -1.71 28.37
CA ILE A 124 -13.86 -0.52 29.21
C ILE A 124 -15.37 -0.26 29.29
N GLU A 125 -16.07 -0.21 28.15
CA GLU A 125 -17.52 0.00 28.08
C GLU A 125 -18.31 -1.07 28.84
N ARG A 126 -17.83 -2.32 28.82
CA ARG A 126 -18.38 -3.43 29.63
C ARG A 126 -18.01 -3.35 31.12
N LYS A 127 -17.23 -2.35 31.53
CA LYS A 127 -16.74 -2.17 32.91
C LYS A 127 -15.98 -3.41 33.44
N VAL A 128 -15.28 -4.10 32.54
CA VAL A 128 -14.44 -5.27 32.89
C VAL A 128 -13.04 -4.83 33.29
N VAL A 129 -12.48 -3.86 32.57
CA VAL A 129 -11.15 -3.30 32.82
C VAL A 129 -11.28 -2.06 33.69
N ASN A 130 -10.51 -2.00 34.76
CA ASN A 130 -10.32 -0.81 35.57
C ASN A 130 -8.92 -0.26 35.33
N LEU A 131 -8.82 1.00 34.90
CA LEU A 131 -7.56 1.68 34.57
C LEU A 131 -7.14 2.70 35.64
N THR A 132 -7.81 2.77 36.79
CA THR A 132 -7.54 3.79 37.83
C THR A 132 -6.17 3.67 38.47
N ASP A 133 -5.55 2.48 38.44
CA ASP A 133 -4.22 2.22 39.01
C ASP A 133 -3.10 2.28 37.96
N VAL A 134 -3.43 2.63 36.72
CA VAL A 134 -2.47 2.73 35.62
C VAL A 134 -1.60 3.98 35.82
N HIS A 135 -0.33 3.76 36.08
CA HIS A 135 0.69 4.82 36.23
C HIS A 135 1.62 4.93 35.02
N THR A 136 1.55 4.00 34.05
CA THR A 136 2.37 4.03 32.85
C THR A 136 1.54 3.66 31.62
N VAL A 137 1.54 4.52 30.60
CA VAL A 137 0.90 4.28 29.30
C VAL A 137 1.93 4.36 28.20
N ILE A 138 1.95 3.35 27.33
CA ILE A 138 2.82 3.29 26.17
C ILE A 138 1.97 3.24 24.91
N LEU A 139 2.26 4.13 23.95
CA LEU A 139 1.76 4.06 22.57
C LEU A 139 2.89 3.57 21.67
N ASP A 140 2.81 2.34 21.16
CA ASP A 140 3.80 1.83 20.21
C ASP A 140 3.25 1.85 18.78
N GLU A 141 4.10 2.20 17.82
CA GLU A 141 3.73 2.50 16.43
C GLU A 141 2.58 3.53 16.35
N ALA A 142 2.72 4.67 17.04
CA ALA A 142 1.68 5.69 17.14
C ALA A 142 1.25 6.25 15.76
N ASP A 143 2.21 6.47 14.85
CA ASP A 143 1.94 6.89 13.47
C ASP A 143 1.11 5.84 12.69
N GLU A 144 1.29 4.58 13.00
CA GLU A 144 0.53 3.51 12.39
C GLU A 144 -0.91 3.47 12.92
N MET A 145 -1.10 3.72 14.22
CA MET A 145 -2.46 3.87 14.79
C MET A 145 -3.21 5.03 14.15
N LEU A 146 -2.54 6.15 13.85
CA LEU A 146 -3.11 7.26 13.09
C LEU A 146 -3.55 6.82 11.70
N ASN A 147 -2.67 6.14 10.96
CA ASN A 147 -2.96 5.65 9.59
C ASN A 147 -4.14 4.67 9.55
N MET A 148 -4.43 3.99 10.66
CA MET A 148 -5.57 3.09 10.82
C MET A 148 -6.85 3.80 11.31
N GLY A 149 -6.78 5.10 11.62
CA GLY A 149 -7.92 5.90 12.06
C GLY A 149 -8.25 5.78 13.54
N PHE A 150 -7.34 5.28 14.38
CA PHE A 150 -7.56 5.05 15.82
C PHE A 150 -7.34 6.30 16.70
N VAL A 151 -7.29 7.50 16.12
CA VAL A 151 -7.08 8.74 16.90
C VAL A 151 -8.16 8.94 17.95
N ASP A 152 -9.43 8.81 17.56
CA ASP A 152 -10.55 8.97 18.48
C ASP A 152 -10.60 7.86 19.54
N ASP A 153 -10.22 6.63 19.15
CA ASP A 153 -10.11 5.50 20.06
C ASP A 153 -9.02 5.73 21.12
N ILE A 154 -7.86 6.25 20.72
CA ILE A 154 -6.76 6.60 21.64
C ILE A 154 -7.22 7.69 22.62
N ASN A 155 -7.85 8.76 22.11
CA ASN A 155 -8.37 9.84 22.94
C ASN A 155 -9.40 9.31 23.97
N ASN A 156 -10.30 8.42 23.55
CA ASN A 156 -11.25 7.76 24.43
C ASN A 156 -10.56 6.94 25.52
N ILE A 157 -9.60 6.08 25.17
CA ILE A 157 -8.86 5.27 26.14
C ILE A 157 -8.13 6.15 27.15
N LEU A 158 -7.40 7.19 26.68
CA LEU A 158 -6.62 8.08 27.53
C LEU A 158 -7.48 8.90 28.50
N SER A 159 -8.75 9.14 28.17
CA SER A 159 -9.70 9.80 29.09
C SER A 159 -10.12 8.93 30.28
N HIS A 160 -9.89 7.61 30.23
CA HIS A 160 -10.20 6.67 31.30
C HIS A 160 -8.98 6.33 32.20
N VAL A 161 -7.81 6.87 31.86
CA VAL A 161 -6.56 6.66 32.61
C VAL A 161 -6.28 7.89 33.47
N PRO A 162 -5.74 7.77 34.70
CA PRO A 162 -5.41 8.91 35.55
C PRO A 162 -4.53 9.97 34.86
N GLU A 163 -4.71 11.25 35.18
CA GLU A 163 -3.89 12.32 34.66
C GLU A 163 -2.43 12.21 35.15
N GLU A 164 -2.25 11.78 36.41
CA GLU A 164 -0.92 11.54 37.00
C GLU A 164 -0.37 10.19 36.55
N ARG A 165 -0.01 10.11 35.27
CA ARG A 165 0.63 8.94 34.66
C ARG A 165 1.91 9.34 33.93
N LYS A 166 2.81 8.41 33.73
CA LYS A 166 3.92 8.53 32.80
C LYS A 166 3.47 8.05 31.44
N MET A 167 3.69 8.85 30.40
CA MET A 167 3.30 8.51 29.04
C MET A 167 4.53 8.37 28.13
N LEU A 168 4.58 7.29 27.39
CA LEU A 168 5.65 6.97 26.44
C LEU A 168 5.04 6.81 25.05
N MET A 169 5.63 7.47 24.08
CA MET A 169 5.21 7.38 22.68
C MET A 169 6.36 6.92 21.82
N PHE A 170 6.20 5.78 21.18
CA PHE A 170 7.14 5.24 20.20
C PHE A 170 6.53 5.31 18.81
N SER A 171 7.26 5.91 17.89
CA SER A 171 6.81 6.12 16.50
C SER A 171 7.98 6.11 15.54
N ALA A 172 7.76 5.74 14.27
CA ALA A 172 8.77 5.91 13.24
C ALA A 172 8.75 7.33 12.66
N THR A 173 7.59 8.00 12.70
CA THR A 173 7.37 9.35 12.16
C THR A 173 6.58 10.20 13.15
N MET A 174 6.65 11.55 13.00
CA MET A 174 5.91 12.50 13.83
C MET A 174 5.00 13.38 12.94
N PRO A 175 3.89 12.87 12.43
CA PRO A 175 2.92 13.68 11.71
C PRO A 175 2.21 14.66 12.66
N PRO A 176 1.61 15.77 12.13
CA PRO A 176 0.99 16.80 12.95
C PRO A 176 -0.08 16.30 13.92
N GLU A 177 -0.80 15.25 13.55
CA GLU A 177 -1.86 14.64 14.37
C GLU A 177 -1.27 13.93 15.59
N ILE A 178 -0.15 13.22 15.43
CA ILE A 178 0.57 12.58 16.54
C ILE A 178 1.20 13.65 17.45
N ALA A 179 1.75 14.72 16.87
CA ALA A 179 2.25 15.84 17.66
C ALA A 179 1.15 16.50 18.51
N LYS A 180 -0.11 16.55 18.00
CA LYS A 180 -1.26 17.03 18.78
C LYS A 180 -1.60 16.11 19.94
N ILE A 181 -1.60 14.79 19.75
CA ILE A 181 -1.81 13.82 20.83
C ILE A 181 -0.72 14.00 21.90
N ALA A 182 0.55 14.11 21.50
CA ALA A 182 1.64 14.37 22.43
C ALA A 182 1.43 15.68 23.20
N ALA A 183 1.10 16.77 22.52
CA ALA A 183 0.85 18.07 23.16
C ALA A 183 -0.37 18.07 24.11
N GLN A 184 -1.37 17.25 23.85
CA GLN A 184 -2.60 17.20 24.65
C GLN A 184 -2.47 16.32 25.89
N PHE A 185 -1.76 15.19 25.79
CA PHE A 185 -1.79 14.15 26.84
C PHE A 185 -0.46 13.92 27.54
N MET A 186 0.65 14.46 27.00
CA MET A 186 1.98 14.28 27.56
C MET A 186 2.45 15.52 28.34
N ARG A 187 3.24 15.27 29.39
CA ARG A 187 3.78 16.30 30.28
C ARG A 187 5.27 16.52 30.02
N ASN A 188 5.63 17.67 29.47
CA ASN A 188 7.00 18.05 29.15
C ASN A 188 7.79 16.90 28.49
N PRO A 189 7.29 16.31 27.38
CA PRO A 189 7.92 15.14 26.80
C PRO A 189 9.31 15.45 26.29
N GLU A 190 10.27 14.60 26.63
CA GLU A 190 11.60 14.62 26.02
C GLU A 190 11.60 13.81 24.73
N GLU A 191 12.11 14.41 23.65
CA GLU A 191 12.14 13.78 22.33
C GLU A 191 13.52 13.16 22.05
N TYR A 192 13.54 11.83 21.87
CA TYR A 192 14.70 11.09 21.43
C TYR A 192 14.57 10.66 19.97
N VAL A 193 15.41 11.18 19.10
CA VAL A 193 15.51 10.77 17.70
C VAL A 193 16.65 9.78 17.56
N ILE A 194 16.32 8.56 17.10
CA ILE A 194 17.25 7.47 16.88
C ILE A 194 17.43 7.27 15.37
N GLY A 195 18.59 7.62 14.85
CA GLY A 195 18.83 7.78 13.41
C GLY A 195 18.38 9.15 12.92
N THR A 196 18.24 9.33 11.63
CA THR A 196 17.74 10.57 11.04
C THR A 196 16.23 10.49 10.84
N ARG A 197 15.55 11.63 11.01
CA ARG A 197 14.08 11.74 10.81
C ARG A 197 13.74 11.32 9.38
N ASN A 198 12.87 10.30 9.23
CA ASN A 198 12.32 9.84 7.95
C ASN A 198 13.31 9.19 6.96
N GLU A 199 14.53 8.82 7.37
CA GLU A 199 15.41 8.05 6.50
C GLU A 199 14.94 6.58 6.39
N GLY A 200 14.95 6.08 5.15
CA GLY A 200 14.84 4.64 4.90
C GLY A 200 16.04 3.91 5.52
N ALA A 201 15.88 2.64 5.91
CA ALA A 201 16.97 1.84 6.48
C ALA A 201 18.24 1.95 5.59
N GLU A 202 19.38 2.27 6.18
CA GLU A 202 20.63 2.57 5.44
C GLU A 202 21.07 1.43 4.53
N ASN A 203 20.79 0.20 4.93
CA ASN A 203 21.21 -1.03 4.26
C ASN A 203 20.21 -1.55 3.23
N VAL A 204 19.20 -0.75 2.84
CA VAL A 204 18.21 -1.15 1.82
C VAL A 204 18.56 -0.52 0.48
N ARG A 205 18.74 -1.37 -0.53
CA ARG A 205 18.88 -0.96 -1.93
C ARG A 205 17.49 -0.83 -2.56
N HIS A 206 17.18 0.34 -3.13
CA HIS A 206 15.89 0.62 -3.75
C HIS A 206 15.99 0.50 -5.27
N ILE A 207 15.23 -0.43 -5.86
CA ILE A 207 15.24 -0.70 -7.30
C ILE A 207 13.83 -0.53 -7.86
N TYR A 208 13.70 0.00 -9.07
CA TYR A 208 12.41 -0.05 -9.76
C TYR A 208 12.53 -0.57 -11.19
N TYR A 209 11.50 -1.31 -11.60
CA TYR A 209 11.28 -1.82 -12.95
C TYR A 209 10.12 -1.07 -13.59
N LEU A 210 10.32 -0.53 -14.79
CA LEU A 210 9.31 0.21 -15.52
C LEU A 210 8.73 -0.68 -16.64
N VAL A 211 7.49 -1.14 -16.45
CA VAL A 211 6.82 -2.09 -17.35
C VAL A 211 5.40 -1.63 -17.72
N HIS A 212 4.80 -2.22 -18.73
CA HIS A 212 3.37 -2.01 -18.98
C HIS A 212 2.52 -2.67 -17.88
N ALA A 213 1.34 -2.09 -17.59
CA ALA A 213 0.47 -2.61 -16.54
C ALA A 213 0.11 -4.12 -16.73
N ARG A 214 -0.08 -4.55 -17.97
CA ARG A 214 -0.37 -5.94 -18.33
C ARG A 214 0.82 -6.89 -18.09
N ASP A 215 2.04 -6.37 -18.08
CA ASP A 215 3.27 -7.15 -18.00
C ASP A 215 3.86 -7.20 -16.57
N LYS A 216 3.19 -6.55 -15.59
CA LYS A 216 3.64 -6.50 -14.19
C LYS A 216 3.84 -7.88 -13.56
N TYR A 217 2.92 -8.81 -13.82
CA TYR A 217 3.00 -10.16 -13.25
C TYR A 217 4.18 -10.93 -13.83
N GLU A 218 4.39 -10.85 -15.14
CA GLU A 218 5.54 -11.49 -15.77
C GLU A 218 6.87 -10.90 -15.28
N ALA A 219 6.93 -9.58 -15.07
CA ALA A 219 8.09 -8.95 -14.44
C ALA A 219 8.31 -9.44 -13.01
N LEU A 220 7.24 -9.61 -12.22
CA LEU A 220 7.31 -10.17 -10.87
C LEU A 220 7.93 -11.58 -10.88
N LYS A 221 7.48 -12.46 -11.78
CA LYS A 221 8.03 -13.81 -11.94
C LYS A 221 9.51 -13.78 -12.25
N ARG A 222 9.93 -12.96 -13.21
CA ARG A 222 11.35 -12.83 -13.56
C ARG A 222 12.21 -12.30 -12.42
N VAL A 223 11.68 -11.40 -11.60
CA VAL A 223 12.36 -10.94 -10.39
C VAL A 223 12.51 -12.07 -9.38
N ALA A 224 11.47 -12.87 -9.16
CA ALA A 224 11.51 -14.02 -8.26
C ALA A 224 12.50 -15.09 -8.79
N ASP A 225 12.42 -15.46 -10.08
CA ASP A 225 13.29 -16.46 -10.71
C ASP A 225 14.76 -16.03 -10.74
N SER A 226 15.04 -14.72 -10.85
CA SER A 226 16.42 -14.22 -10.78
C SER A 226 17.01 -14.21 -9.37
N ASN A 227 16.20 -14.57 -8.36
CA ASN A 227 16.61 -14.64 -6.96
C ASN A 227 16.13 -15.97 -6.34
N PRO A 228 16.78 -17.10 -6.65
CA PRO A 228 16.33 -18.43 -6.26
C PRO A 228 16.20 -18.64 -4.74
N ASN A 229 16.97 -17.90 -3.95
CA ASN A 229 16.94 -17.93 -2.49
C ASN A 229 16.07 -16.77 -1.92
N ILE A 230 15.07 -16.29 -2.70
CA ILE A 230 14.21 -15.22 -2.24
C ILE A 230 13.42 -15.64 -1.00
N TYR A 231 13.47 -14.82 0.03
CA TYR A 231 12.59 -14.85 1.20
C TYR A 231 12.03 -13.46 1.38
N GLY A 232 10.78 -13.25 0.98
CA GLY A 232 10.29 -11.89 0.83
C GLY A 232 8.78 -11.71 0.91
N ILE A 233 8.38 -10.43 0.99
CA ILE A 233 6.97 -10.02 0.96
C ILE A 233 6.69 -9.25 -0.32
N ILE A 234 5.59 -9.60 -0.98
CA ILE A 234 5.01 -8.86 -2.10
C ILE A 234 3.83 -8.04 -1.59
N PHE A 235 3.95 -6.73 -1.63
CA PHE A 235 2.88 -5.83 -1.25
C PHE A 235 1.95 -5.52 -2.42
N CYS A 236 0.66 -5.82 -2.25
CA CYS A 236 -0.42 -5.47 -3.16
C CYS A 236 -1.34 -4.41 -2.55
N ARG A 237 -2.02 -3.62 -3.39
CA ARG A 237 -2.88 -2.51 -2.91
C ARG A 237 -4.23 -2.98 -2.38
N THR A 238 -4.80 -4.04 -2.96
CA THR A 238 -6.12 -4.55 -2.60
C THR A 238 -6.08 -6.01 -2.18
N ARG A 239 -7.06 -6.43 -1.37
CA ARG A 239 -7.25 -7.83 -0.96
C ARG A 239 -7.40 -8.76 -2.18
N ARG A 240 -8.14 -8.29 -3.20
CA ARG A 240 -8.37 -9.03 -4.44
C ARG A 240 -7.06 -9.24 -5.20
N ASP A 241 -6.26 -8.18 -5.40
CA ASP A 241 -4.96 -8.30 -6.06
C ASP A 241 -4.04 -9.25 -5.28
N THR A 242 -4.07 -9.18 -3.94
CA THR A 242 -3.27 -10.05 -3.06
C THR A 242 -3.60 -11.52 -3.31
N GLN A 243 -4.90 -11.87 -3.30
CA GLN A 243 -5.32 -13.25 -3.54
C GLN A 243 -5.00 -13.69 -4.97
N GLU A 244 -5.33 -12.86 -5.98
CA GLU A 244 -5.09 -13.18 -7.38
C GLU A 244 -3.60 -13.42 -7.67
N ILE A 245 -2.70 -12.59 -7.15
CA ILE A 245 -1.26 -12.74 -7.33
C ILE A 245 -0.73 -13.98 -6.61
N ALA A 246 -1.19 -14.25 -5.40
CA ALA A 246 -0.80 -15.45 -4.67
C ALA A 246 -1.25 -16.72 -5.40
N ASP A 247 -2.51 -16.79 -5.83
CA ASP A 247 -3.06 -17.93 -6.55
C ASP A 247 -2.28 -18.22 -7.86
N ARG A 248 -1.95 -17.15 -8.60
CA ARG A 248 -1.16 -17.25 -9.82
C ARG A 248 0.27 -17.74 -9.55
N LEU A 249 0.92 -17.25 -8.49
CA LEU A 249 2.25 -17.70 -8.09
C LEU A 249 2.23 -19.18 -7.69
N ILE A 250 1.22 -19.62 -6.93
CA ILE A 250 1.05 -21.04 -6.56
C ILE A 250 0.84 -21.90 -7.79
N GLN A 251 -0.01 -21.48 -8.75
CA GLN A 251 -0.23 -22.17 -10.02
C GLN A 251 1.04 -22.28 -10.87
N ASP A 252 1.88 -21.25 -10.84
CA ASP A 252 3.18 -21.23 -11.52
C ASP A 252 4.28 -21.99 -10.74
N GLY A 253 3.95 -22.63 -9.61
CA GLY A 253 4.84 -23.49 -8.84
C GLY A 253 5.71 -22.79 -7.79
N TYR A 254 5.43 -21.53 -7.48
CA TYR A 254 6.14 -20.82 -6.40
C TYR A 254 5.59 -21.22 -5.03
N ASN A 255 6.49 -21.30 -4.05
CA ASN A 255 6.13 -21.49 -2.65
C ASN A 255 5.63 -20.16 -2.06
N ALA A 256 4.37 -19.81 -2.32
CA ALA A 256 3.74 -18.56 -1.98
C ALA A 256 2.41 -18.79 -1.25
N ASP A 257 1.98 -17.80 -0.45
CA ASP A 257 0.64 -17.77 0.18
C ASP A 257 0.18 -16.32 0.35
N SER A 258 -1.12 -16.12 0.54
CA SER A 258 -1.73 -14.80 0.67
C SER A 258 -1.97 -14.41 2.13
N LEU A 259 -1.87 -13.08 2.43
CA LEU A 259 -2.22 -12.52 3.73
C LEU A 259 -3.03 -11.23 3.57
N HIS A 260 -4.34 -11.30 3.83
CA HIS A 260 -5.24 -10.17 3.72
C HIS A 260 -6.42 -10.26 4.69
N GLY A 261 -7.22 -9.20 4.76
CA GLY A 261 -8.28 -9.07 5.76
C GLY A 261 -9.48 -10.02 5.62
N ASP A 262 -9.62 -10.73 4.48
CA ASP A 262 -10.72 -11.69 4.29
C ASP A 262 -10.40 -13.08 4.83
N LEU A 263 -9.13 -13.34 5.20
CA LEU A 263 -8.73 -14.57 5.86
C LEU A 263 -9.24 -14.60 7.30
N SER A 264 -9.74 -15.76 7.73
CA SER A 264 -10.01 -16.00 9.14
C SER A 264 -8.73 -15.94 9.96
N GLN A 265 -8.85 -15.67 11.26
CA GLN A 265 -7.69 -15.53 12.12
C GLN A 265 -6.84 -16.81 12.16
N ALA A 266 -7.48 -17.98 12.21
CA ALA A 266 -6.76 -19.26 12.18
C ALA A 266 -5.94 -19.45 10.89
N GLN A 267 -6.48 -19.02 9.75
CA GLN A 267 -5.74 -19.05 8.47
C GLN A 267 -4.55 -18.09 8.51
N ARG A 268 -4.73 -16.86 9.02
CA ARG A 268 -3.63 -15.89 9.15
C ARG A 268 -2.51 -16.42 10.05
N ASP A 269 -2.86 -16.99 11.20
CA ASP A 269 -1.90 -17.56 12.14
C ASP A 269 -1.12 -18.73 11.50
N MET A 270 -1.80 -19.58 10.69
CA MET A 270 -1.19 -20.69 9.98
C MET A 270 -0.22 -20.21 8.88
N VAL A 271 -0.63 -19.25 8.05
CA VAL A 271 0.23 -18.66 7.01
C VAL A 271 1.46 -18.02 7.64
N MET A 272 1.28 -17.25 8.71
CA MET A 272 2.37 -16.58 9.42
C MET A 272 3.33 -17.58 10.07
N LYS A 273 2.82 -18.67 10.62
CA LYS A 273 3.66 -19.75 11.18
C LYS A 273 4.53 -20.37 10.08
N LYS A 274 3.93 -20.78 8.94
CA LYS A 274 4.69 -21.33 7.80
C LYS A 274 5.77 -20.35 7.31
N PHE A 275 5.44 -19.05 7.26
CA PHE A 275 6.38 -18.04 6.80
C PHE A 275 7.55 -17.85 7.78
N ARG A 276 7.32 -17.75 9.09
CA ARG A 276 8.40 -17.66 10.10
C ARG A 276 9.30 -18.88 10.12
N GLU A 277 8.73 -20.06 9.96
CA GLU A 277 9.47 -21.34 9.89
C GLU A 277 10.21 -21.53 8.55
N ARG A 278 10.14 -20.54 7.64
CA ARG A 278 10.72 -20.60 6.27
C ARG A 278 10.18 -21.73 5.41
N ASN A 279 9.04 -22.32 5.80
CA ASN A 279 8.28 -23.28 4.99
C ASN A 279 7.52 -22.57 3.87
N LEU A 280 7.50 -21.26 3.84
CA LEU A 280 6.94 -20.40 2.82
C LEU A 280 8.01 -19.38 2.41
N GLN A 281 8.28 -19.24 1.10
CA GLN A 281 9.31 -18.31 0.59
C GLN A 281 8.77 -16.92 0.29
N ILE A 282 7.55 -16.84 -0.22
CA ILE A 282 6.93 -15.60 -0.70
C ILE A 282 5.60 -15.39 0.00
N LEU A 283 5.48 -14.28 0.72
CA LEU A 283 4.22 -13.86 1.31
C LEU A 283 3.64 -12.72 0.46
N VAL A 284 2.42 -12.88 -0.06
CA VAL A 284 1.71 -11.82 -0.78
C VAL A 284 0.74 -11.15 0.19
N ALA A 285 0.88 -9.86 0.46
CA ALA A 285 0.13 -9.20 1.52
C ALA A 285 -0.40 -7.82 1.16
N THR A 286 -1.50 -7.41 1.82
CA THR A 286 -1.91 -6.00 1.89
C THR A 286 -1.14 -5.27 2.99
N ASP A 287 -1.04 -3.93 2.91
CA ASP A 287 -0.40 -3.13 3.95
C ASP A 287 -0.97 -3.42 5.33
N VAL A 288 -2.29 -3.37 5.46
CA VAL A 288 -2.99 -3.58 6.75
C VAL A 288 -2.70 -4.95 7.34
N ALA A 289 -2.66 -6.00 6.51
CA ALA A 289 -2.41 -7.36 6.99
C ALA A 289 -0.94 -7.62 7.32
N ALA A 290 -0.02 -6.90 6.68
CA ALA A 290 1.41 -7.02 6.91
C ALA A 290 1.94 -6.11 8.04
N ARG A 291 1.09 -5.24 8.60
CA ARG A 291 1.43 -4.40 9.75
C ARG A 291 1.64 -5.24 11.01
N GLY A 292 2.59 -4.84 11.82
CA GLY A 292 2.90 -5.56 13.06
C GLY A 292 3.46 -6.98 12.86
N LEU A 293 3.79 -7.37 11.62
CA LEU A 293 4.44 -8.65 11.39
C LEU A 293 5.86 -8.61 11.93
N ASP A 294 6.13 -9.47 12.91
CA ASP A 294 7.49 -9.79 13.31
C ASP A 294 8.07 -10.82 12.35
N VAL A 295 8.52 -10.31 11.22
CA VAL A 295 9.30 -11.07 10.25
C VAL A 295 10.55 -10.27 9.96
N ASN A 296 11.64 -10.80 10.46
CA ASN A 296 12.97 -10.26 10.30
C ASN A 296 13.72 -11.03 9.20
N ASP A 297 14.79 -10.44 8.70
CA ASP A 297 15.67 -11.08 7.72
C ASP A 297 15.08 -11.36 6.34
N LEU A 298 14.09 -10.57 5.92
CA LEU A 298 13.65 -10.64 4.53
C LEU A 298 14.77 -10.20 3.60
N THR A 299 15.00 -11.01 2.56
CA THR A 299 15.94 -10.65 1.49
C THR A 299 15.37 -9.59 0.57
N HIS A 300 14.05 -9.66 0.31
CA HIS A 300 13.36 -8.79 -0.63
C HIS A 300 12.02 -8.29 -0.08
N VAL A 301 11.75 -7.02 -0.38
CA VAL A 301 10.41 -6.42 -0.30
C VAL A 301 10.01 -6.00 -1.69
N ILE A 302 8.93 -6.55 -2.23
CA ILE A 302 8.47 -6.26 -3.59
C ILE A 302 7.17 -5.47 -3.53
N ASN A 303 7.19 -4.25 -4.07
CA ASN A 303 6.00 -3.44 -4.23
C ASN A 303 5.38 -3.72 -5.61
N TYR A 304 4.29 -4.50 -5.65
CA TYR A 304 3.50 -4.75 -6.87
C TYR A 304 2.62 -3.54 -7.22
N GLY A 305 3.20 -2.39 -7.15
CA GLY A 305 2.63 -1.05 -7.22
C GLY A 305 3.01 -0.24 -5.99
N LEU A 306 3.31 1.04 -6.20
CA LEU A 306 3.68 1.93 -5.11
C LEU A 306 2.46 2.24 -4.22
N PRO A 307 2.64 2.38 -2.91
CA PRO A 307 1.58 2.82 -2.01
C PRO A 307 1.18 4.27 -2.33
N ASP A 308 0.03 4.69 -1.83
CA ASP A 308 -0.45 6.06 -2.03
C ASP A 308 0.29 7.04 -1.14
N ASP A 309 0.65 6.63 0.06
CA ASP A 309 1.45 7.39 1.02
C ASP A 309 2.91 6.92 1.07
N THR A 310 3.81 7.87 1.20
CA THR A 310 5.26 7.61 1.25
C THR A 310 5.73 7.03 2.58
N ALA A 311 5.03 7.31 3.70
CA ALA A 311 5.33 6.68 4.99
C ALA A 311 5.09 5.16 4.91
N THR A 312 4.01 4.74 4.26
CA THR A 312 3.73 3.33 3.97
C THR A 312 4.86 2.66 3.19
N TYR A 313 5.49 3.37 2.23
CA TYR A 313 6.67 2.82 1.53
C TYR A 313 7.84 2.57 2.49
N THR A 314 8.10 3.48 3.41
CA THR A 314 9.17 3.33 4.42
C THR A 314 8.89 2.13 5.32
N HIS A 315 7.66 1.97 5.79
CA HIS A 315 7.24 0.83 6.62
C HIS A 315 7.34 -0.51 5.87
N ARG A 316 7.02 -0.54 4.55
CA ARG A 316 7.21 -1.74 3.72
C ARG A 316 8.70 -2.06 3.56
N SER A 317 9.50 -1.09 3.12
CA SER A 317 10.94 -1.29 2.88
C SER A 317 11.70 -1.62 4.16
N GLY A 318 11.26 -1.11 5.31
CA GLY A 318 11.80 -1.44 6.62
C GLY A 318 11.57 -2.89 7.08
N ARG A 319 10.91 -3.77 6.29
CA ARG A 319 10.83 -5.22 6.57
C ARG A 319 12.08 -5.97 6.10
N THR A 320 13.00 -5.31 5.41
CA THR A 320 14.31 -5.85 5.00
C THR A 320 15.43 -4.92 5.48
N GLY A 321 16.67 -5.37 5.40
CA GLY A 321 17.86 -4.56 5.76
C GLY A 321 17.99 -4.27 7.25
N ARG A 322 17.49 -5.14 8.14
CA ARG A 322 17.56 -5.00 9.59
C ARG A 322 18.83 -5.62 10.19
N ALA A 323 19.18 -5.21 11.41
CA ALA A 323 20.31 -5.75 12.18
C ALA A 323 21.64 -5.79 11.41
N GLY A 324 21.94 -4.74 10.62
CA GLY A 324 23.17 -4.64 9.83
C GLY A 324 23.20 -5.47 8.54
N LYS A 325 22.15 -6.27 8.25
CA LYS A 325 22.03 -7.03 7.00
C LYS A 325 21.61 -6.14 5.83
N THR A 326 22.03 -6.49 4.64
CA THR A 326 21.59 -5.81 3.41
C THR A 326 20.26 -6.35 2.92
N GLY A 327 19.41 -5.47 2.36
CA GLY A 327 18.12 -5.84 1.82
C GLY A 327 17.81 -5.16 0.49
N VAL A 328 16.83 -5.69 -0.23
CA VAL A 328 16.42 -5.12 -1.52
C VAL A 328 14.93 -4.77 -1.49
N SER A 329 14.61 -3.51 -1.77
CA SER A 329 13.24 -3.05 -1.98
C SER A 329 13.00 -2.81 -3.47
N VAL A 330 12.15 -3.63 -4.07
CA VAL A 330 11.81 -3.61 -5.49
C VAL A 330 10.46 -2.95 -5.70
N ALA A 331 10.34 -2.06 -6.68
CA ALA A 331 9.05 -1.50 -7.11
C ALA A 331 8.79 -1.85 -8.59
N ILE A 332 7.70 -2.58 -8.85
CA ILE A 332 7.24 -2.89 -10.22
C ILE A 332 6.17 -1.87 -10.59
N ILE A 333 6.54 -0.89 -11.41
CA ILE A 333 5.71 0.27 -11.71
C ILE A 333 5.34 0.38 -13.19
N HIS A 334 4.26 1.08 -13.47
CA HIS A 334 3.94 1.52 -14.82
C HIS A 334 4.21 3.03 -14.99
N SER A 335 4.16 3.53 -16.23
CA SER A 335 4.55 4.92 -16.58
C SER A 335 3.85 6.01 -15.75
N LYS A 336 2.59 5.79 -15.33
CA LYS A 336 1.83 6.77 -14.50
C LYS A 336 2.36 6.87 -13.07
N GLU A 337 3.00 5.83 -12.53
CA GLU A 337 3.53 5.78 -11.16
C GLU A 337 4.95 6.40 -11.07
N ARG A 338 5.58 6.74 -12.19
CA ARG A 338 6.95 7.29 -12.23
C ARG A 338 7.11 8.58 -11.41
N GLY A 339 6.06 9.41 -11.32
CA GLY A 339 6.07 10.63 -10.51
C GLY A 339 6.21 10.35 -9.01
N LYS A 340 5.58 9.26 -8.53
CA LYS A 340 5.64 8.85 -7.12
C LYS A 340 7.06 8.43 -6.68
N ILE A 341 7.87 7.84 -7.58
CA ILE A 341 9.28 7.50 -7.27
C ILE A 341 10.03 8.75 -6.79
N LYS A 342 9.96 9.86 -7.53
CA LYS A 342 10.64 11.09 -7.17
C LYS A 342 10.13 11.71 -5.84
N GLU A 343 8.88 11.50 -5.52
CA GLU A 343 8.30 11.93 -4.25
C GLU A 343 8.84 11.11 -3.09
N ILE A 344 8.90 9.79 -3.26
CA ILE A 344 9.44 8.86 -2.27
C ILE A 344 10.95 9.17 -2.07
N GLU A 345 11.75 9.30 -3.15
CA GLU A 345 13.18 9.64 -3.10
C GLU A 345 13.44 10.88 -2.24
N ARG A 346 12.63 11.94 -2.42
CA ARG A 346 12.77 13.18 -1.62
C ARG A 346 12.48 12.98 -0.14
N LYS A 347 11.53 12.09 0.20
CA LYS A 347 11.14 11.85 1.59
C LYS A 347 12.10 10.90 2.31
N ILE A 348 12.57 9.85 1.62
CA ILE A 348 13.49 8.86 2.23
C ILE A 348 14.97 9.25 2.14
N GLY A 349 15.30 10.33 1.41
CA GLY A 349 16.68 10.79 1.21
C GLY A 349 17.54 9.87 0.34
N LYS A 350 16.95 8.86 -0.35
CA LYS A 350 17.65 7.86 -1.17
C LYS A 350 17.14 7.82 -2.59
N GLN A 351 18.02 7.51 -3.54
CA GLN A 351 17.66 7.37 -4.94
C GLN A 351 17.27 5.93 -5.27
N PHE A 352 16.30 5.80 -6.16
CA PHE A 352 15.95 4.51 -6.74
C PHE A 352 16.79 4.23 -7.97
N GLU A 353 17.35 3.03 -8.00
CA GLU A 353 18.05 2.51 -9.19
C GLU A 353 17.02 2.03 -10.21
N HIS A 354 17.04 2.60 -11.41
CA HIS A 354 16.29 2.05 -12.54
C HIS A 354 17.02 0.83 -13.07
N SER A 355 16.40 -0.33 -13.01
CA SER A 355 16.93 -1.57 -13.54
C SER A 355 16.03 -2.11 -14.64
N GLU A 356 16.63 -2.80 -15.61
CA GLU A 356 15.90 -3.57 -16.61
C GLU A 356 15.41 -4.88 -16.01
N VAL A 357 14.23 -5.33 -16.44
CA VAL A 357 13.67 -6.62 -16.00
C VAL A 357 14.65 -7.74 -16.39
N PRO A 358 14.97 -8.68 -15.48
CA PRO A 358 15.92 -9.76 -15.78
C PRO A 358 15.58 -10.49 -17.07
N THR A 359 16.57 -10.62 -17.94
CA THR A 359 16.42 -11.38 -19.18
C THR A 359 16.41 -12.89 -18.90
N PRO A 360 15.77 -13.70 -19.76
CA PRO A 360 15.78 -15.15 -19.61
C PRO A 360 17.19 -15.73 -19.46
N GLN A 361 18.16 -15.23 -20.22
CA GLN A 361 19.55 -15.67 -20.15
C GLN A 361 20.16 -15.45 -18.76
N ARG A 362 19.98 -14.27 -18.19
CA ARG A 362 20.45 -13.94 -16.83
C ARG A 362 19.79 -14.80 -15.76
N ILE A 363 18.50 -15.12 -15.95
CA ILE A 363 17.76 -15.98 -15.02
C ILE A 363 18.32 -17.39 -15.07
N ILE A 364 18.48 -17.96 -16.27
CA ILE A 364 19.02 -19.30 -16.48
C ILE A 364 20.42 -19.41 -15.87
N GLU A 365 21.28 -18.44 -16.14
CA GLU A 365 22.64 -18.38 -15.58
C GLU A 365 22.60 -18.45 -14.05
N LYS A 366 21.81 -17.55 -13.39
CA LYS A 366 21.71 -17.53 -11.93
C LYS A 366 21.15 -18.82 -11.36
N GLN A 367 20.14 -19.42 -12.00
CA GLN A 367 19.55 -20.68 -11.55
C GLN A 367 20.55 -21.82 -11.63
N LEU A 368 21.33 -21.89 -12.70
CA LEU A 368 22.39 -22.91 -12.85
C LEU A 368 23.52 -22.75 -11.84
N PHE A 369 23.95 -21.51 -11.58
CA PHE A 369 24.94 -21.26 -10.52
C PHE A 369 24.40 -21.60 -9.14
N ASN A 370 23.12 -21.28 -8.85
CA ASN A 370 22.50 -21.67 -7.59
C ASN A 370 22.37 -23.21 -7.45
N LEU A 371 22.12 -23.93 -8.55
CA LEU A 371 22.13 -25.38 -8.56
C LEU A 371 23.54 -25.92 -8.25
N ALA A 372 24.58 -25.34 -8.87
CA ALA A 372 25.96 -25.72 -8.58
C ALA A 372 26.33 -25.48 -7.11
N ASP A 373 25.98 -24.29 -6.54
CA ASP A 373 26.18 -23.99 -5.12
C ASP A 373 25.45 -24.96 -4.19
N ARG A 374 24.25 -25.43 -4.58
CA ARG A 374 23.50 -26.43 -3.83
C ARG A 374 24.16 -27.79 -3.88
N ILE A 375 24.69 -28.18 -5.04
CA ILE A 375 25.44 -29.44 -5.20
C ILE A 375 26.72 -29.41 -4.36
N GLU A 376 27.44 -28.26 -4.33
CA GLU A 376 28.66 -28.08 -3.52
C GLU A 376 28.40 -28.20 -2.01
N LYS A 377 27.26 -27.65 -1.55
CA LYS A 377 26.95 -27.52 -0.11
C LYS A 377 26.06 -28.63 0.45
N VAL A 378 25.59 -29.56 -0.39
CA VAL A 378 24.74 -30.64 0.09
C VAL A 378 25.53 -31.58 0.99
N GLU A 379 25.02 -31.82 2.17
CA GLU A 379 25.55 -32.86 3.07
C GLU A 379 25.08 -34.23 2.54
N VAL A 380 26.02 -35.09 2.29
CA VAL A 380 25.76 -36.45 1.79
C VAL A 380 25.71 -37.42 2.96
N ASP A 381 24.58 -38.13 3.10
CA ASP A 381 24.48 -39.22 4.03
C ASP A 381 25.17 -40.46 3.40
N GLU A 382 26.45 -40.63 3.75
CA GLU A 382 27.31 -41.69 3.19
C GLU A 382 26.74 -43.09 3.48
N ASP A 383 26.17 -43.33 4.65
CA ASP A 383 25.66 -44.64 5.08
C ASP A 383 24.40 -45.05 4.30
N GLU A 384 23.50 -44.11 4.12
CA GLU A 384 22.27 -44.33 3.34
C GLU A 384 22.57 -44.41 1.84
N MET A 385 23.44 -43.58 1.30
CA MET A 385 23.81 -43.52 -0.11
C MET A 385 24.64 -44.76 -0.55
N ALA A 386 25.47 -45.34 0.33
CA ALA A 386 26.27 -46.51 0.02
C ALA A 386 25.46 -47.71 -0.50
N LYS A 387 24.20 -47.79 -0.15
CA LYS A 387 23.27 -48.85 -0.61
C LYS A 387 22.91 -48.74 -2.11
N TYR A 388 22.89 -47.53 -2.65
CA TYR A 388 22.38 -47.20 -3.99
C TYR A 388 23.48 -46.87 -5.00
N ILE A 389 24.56 -46.25 -4.53
CA ILE A 389 25.64 -45.76 -5.38
C ILE A 389 26.24 -46.85 -6.29
N PRO A 390 26.55 -48.08 -5.84
CA PRO A 390 27.19 -49.08 -6.73
C PRO A 390 26.34 -49.44 -7.94
N ALA A 391 25.02 -49.57 -7.75
CA ALA A 391 24.11 -49.88 -8.86
C ALA A 391 23.98 -48.69 -9.85
N ILE A 392 23.98 -47.48 -9.34
CA ILE A 392 23.91 -46.25 -10.16
C ILE A 392 25.22 -46.04 -10.91
N GLN A 393 26.36 -46.20 -10.25
CA GLN A 393 27.67 -46.10 -10.88
C GLN A 393 27.82 -47.07 -12.05
N LYS A 394 27.47 -48.34 -11.85
CA LYS A 394 27.49 -49.34 -12.93
C LYS A 394 26.61 -48.95 -14.12
N LYS A 395 25.47 -48.34 -13.88
CA LYS A 395 24.56 -47.86 -14.94
C LYS A 395 25.10 -46.67 -15.70
N LEU A 396 25.90 -45.83 -15.05
CA LEU A 396 26.43 -44.57 -15.60
C LEU A 396 27.92 -44.65 -15.95
N GLU A 397 28.59 -45.82 -15.78
CA GLU A 397 30.03 -46.05 -15.98
C GLU A 397 30.54 -45.63 -17.37
N TRP A 398 29.65 -45.64 -18.36
CA TRP A 398 29.98 -45.26 -19.75
C TRP A 398 30.04 -43.75 -19.95
N LEU A 399 29.64 -42.92 -18.97
CA LEU A 399 29.70 -41.47 -19.04
C LEU A 399 31.01 -40.95 -18.45
N SER A 400 31.59 -39.96 -19.10
CA SER A 400 32.65 -39.17 -18.47
C SER A 400 32.09 -38.26 -17.37
N GLU A 401 32.95 -37.83 -16.45
CA GLU A 401 32.56 -36.86 -15.41
C GLU A 401 31.95 -35.58 -16.01
N GLU A 402 32.52 -35.10 -17.11
CA GLU A 402 32.01 -33.93 -17.83
C GLU A 402 30.61 -34.20 -18.43
N ASP A 403 30.37 -35.36 -19.00
CA ASP A 403 29.06 -35.75 -19.57
C ASP A 403 28.01 -35.94 -18.47
N LEU A 404 28.41 -36.47 -17.31
CA LEU A 404 27.55 -36.60 -16.16
C LEU A 404 27.10 -35.24 -15.65
N LEU A 405 28.07 -34.31 -15.46
CA LEU A 405 27.80 -32.93 -15.04
C LEU A 405 26.86 -32.24 -16.04
N LYS A 406 27.15 -32.33 -17.34
CA LYS A 406 26.28 -31.76 -18.39
C LYS A 406 24.85 -32.28 -18.29
N ARG A 407 24.68 -33.57 -18.06
CA ARG A 407 23.34 -34.21 -17.95
C ARG A 407 22.62 -33.77 -16.69
N VAL A 408 23.31 -33.68 -15.55
CA VAL A 408 22.73 -33.21 -14.30
C VAL A 408 22.27 -31.76 -14.46
N LEU A 409 23.10 -30.87 -15.00
CA LEU A 409 22.72 -29.49 -15.26
C LEU A 409 21.62 -29.36 -16.30
N SER A 410 21.59 -30.25 -17.32
CA SER A 410 20.57 -30.25 -18.40
C SER A 410 19.17 -30.57 -17.90
N LEU A 411 19.01 -31.28 -16.79
CA LEU A 411 17.69 -31.53 -16.20
C LEU A 411 16.98 -30.21 -15.86
N GLU A 412 17.69 -29.29 -15.25
CA GLU A 412 17.13 -27.96 -14.90
C GLU A 412 17.20 -26.99 -16.09
N PHE A 413 18.30 -26.98 -16.85
CA PHE A 413 18.52 -26.11 -17.99
C PHE A 413 17.43 -26.28 -19.06
N ASN A 414 17.09 -27.52 -19.45
CA ASN A 414 16.07 -27.77 -20.46
C ASN A 414 14.67 -27.30 -19.99
N ARG A 415 14.36 -27.47 -18.71
CA ARG A 415 13.13 -26.99 -18.11
C ARG A 415 13.04 -25.46 -18.20
N LEU A 416 14.10 -24.76 -17.85
CA LEU A 416 14.17 -23.30 -17.92
C LEU A 416 14.13 -22.78 -19.36
N LEU A 417 14.84 -23.45 -20.30
CA LEU A 417 14.79 -23.10 -21.72
C LEU A 417 13.39 -23.23 -22.30
N GLU A 418 12.67 -24.30 -21.97
CA GLU A 418 11.30 -24.49 -22.42
C GLU A 418 10.36 -23.44 -21.85
N TYR A 419 10.48 -23.16 -20.55
CA TYR A 419 9.67 -22.15 -19.85
C TYR A 419 9.86 -20.73 -20.42
N TYR A 420 11.09 -20.37 -20.81
CA TYR A 420 11.41 -19.05 -21.34
C TYR A 420 11.51 -18.96 -22.87
N ARG A 421 11.12 -20.01 -23.61
CA ARG A 421 11.23 -20.09 -25.08
C ARG A 421 10.62 -18.87 -25.79
N ASP A 422 9.42 -18.48 -25.38
CA ASP A 422 8.64 -17.39 -25.99
C ASP A 422 8.68 -16.09 -25.19
N ALA A 423 9.69 -15.95 -24.35
CA ALA A 423 9.81 -14.79 -23.45
C ALA A 423 10.15 -13.51 -24.23
N ARG A 424 9.25 -12.54 -24.15
CA ARG A 424 9.41 -11.21 -24.79
C ARG A 424 10.13 -10.22 -23.87
N GLN A 425 10.65 -9.14 -24.44
CA GLN A 425 11.17 -8.01 -23.68
C GLN A 425 10.01 -7.24 -23.00
N LEU A 426 10.14 -6.96 -21.71
CA LEU A 426 9.09 -6.35 -20.89
C LEU A 426 9.32 -4.86 -20.63
N ASP A 427 10.56 -4.38 -20.75
CA ASP A 427 10.93 -3.01 -20.42
C ASP A 427 10.32 -2.00 -21.39
N ILE A 428 9.84 -0.89 -20.84
CA ILE A 428 9.44 0.26 -21.65
C ILE A 428 10.71 1.04 -22.03
N VAL A 429 11.13 0.91 -23.28
CA VAL A 429 12.30 1.66 -23.82
C VAL A 429 11.94 3.14 -23.88
N THR A 430 12.43 3.92 -22.91
CA THR A 430 12.38 5.38 -22.98
C THR A 430 13.50 5.85 -23.90
N THR A 431 13.23 5.96 -25.20
CA THR A 431 14.19 6.54 -26.13
C THR A 431 14.47 7.99 -25.76
N LYS A 432 15.77 8.38 -25.77
CA LYS A 432 16.26 9.75 -25.46
C LYS A 432 15.59 10.87 -26.30
N LYS A 433 14.74 10.53 -27.27
CA LYS A 433 13.96 11.48 -28.08
C LYS A 433 12.88 12.24 -27.27
N GLU A 434 12.42 11.72 -26.14
CA GLU A 434 11.41 12.42 -25.34
C GLU A 434 11.97 13.55 -24.45
N ARG A 435 13.27 13.55 -24.13
CA ARG A 435 13.90 14.60 -23.30
C ARG A 435 14.17 15.94 -24.03
N LYS A 436 14.06 15.99 -25.37
CA LYS A 436 14.27 17.24 -26.14
C LYS A 436 12.97 17.96 -26.53
N LYS A 437 11.80 17.49 -26.09
CA LYS A 437 10.49 18.02 -26.53
C LYS A 437 9.80 18.95 -25.52
N ASP A 438 10.35 19.15 -24.33
CA ASP A 438 9.71 20.03 -23.33
C ASP A 438 10.13 21.51 -23.42
N ASP A 439 11.15 21.86 -24.20
CA ASP A 439 11.68 23.23 -24.25
C ASP A 439 11.42 24.00 -25.56
N ARG A 440 10.53 23.50 -26.43
CA ARG A 440 10.12 24.28 -27.62
C ARG A 440 8.63 24.56 -27.61
N LYS A 441 8.30 25.76 -27.18
CA LYS A 441 7.01 26.41 -27.47
C LYS A 441 6.84 26.59 -28.98
N GLY A 442 5.73 26.05 -29.49
CA GLY A 442 5.07 26.57 -30.69
C GLY A 442 5.55 26.05 -32.02
N GLU A 443 4.97 24.91 -32.46
CA GLU A 443 4.58 24.69 -33.86
C GLU A 443 3.61 23.49 -33.95
N PRO A 444 2.62 23.46 -34.82
CA PRO A 444 1.53 22.48 -34.84
C PRO A 444 1.99 21.13 -35.42
N ARG A 445 1.73 20.05 -34.69
CA ARG A 445 2.02 18.67 -35.10
C ARG A 445 0.94 18.18 -36.09
N THR A 446 1.29 17.98 -37.34
CA THR A 446 0.41 17.44 -38.41
C THR A 446 0.63 15.96 -38.74
N ASP A 447 1.72 15.30 -38.27
CA ASP A 447 2.05 13.94 -38.75
C ASP A 447 1.40 12.79 -37.97
N GLY A 448 0.95 12.99 -36.73
CA GLY A 448 0.27 11.95 -35.94
C GLY A 448 -1.20 11.77 -36.24
N GLU A 449 -1.84 12.75 -36.93
CA GLU A 449 -3.25 12.69 -37.31
C GLU A 449 -3.50 11.97 -38.64
N LYS A 450 -2.55 12.02 -39.57
CA LYS A 450 -2.66 11.33 -40.87
C LYS A 450 -2.66 9.80 -40.70
N ASP A 451 -1.88 9.27 -39.76
CA ASP A 451 -1.75 7.82 -39.49
C ASP A 451 -3.03 7.23 -38.84
N ARG A 452 -3.83 8.06 -38.16
CA ARG A 452 -5.09 7.64 -37.53
C ARG A 452 -6.28 7.59 -38.49
N ARG A 453 -6.16 8.14 -39.65
CA ARG A 453 -7.23 8.24 -40.67
C ARG A 453 -7.22 7.06 -41.64
N VAL A 454 -6.15 6.30 -41.69
CA VAL A 454 -6.00 5.16 -42.60
C VAL A 454 -6.44 3.88 -41.92
N ALA A 455 -7.33 3.12 -42.57
CA ALA A 455 -7.78 1.82 -42.09
C ALA A 455 -6.69 0.76 -42.20
N GLU A 456 -6.77 -0.28 -41.37
CA GLU A 456 -5.95 -1.46 -41.53
C GLU A 456 -6.25 -2.22 -42.84
N LYS A 457 -5.25 -2.96 -43.35
CA LYS A 457 -5.40 -3.69 -44.64
C LYS A 457 -6.54 -4.71 -44.54
N GLY A 458 -7.58 -4.51 -45.39
CA GLY A 458 -8.79 -5.36 -45.38
C GLY A 458 -9.97 -4.76 -44.63
N TYR A 459 -9.81 -3.57 -44.02
CA TYR A 459 -10.84 -2.83 -43.31
C TYR A 459 -11.15 -1.50 -43.98
N GLU A 460 -12.30 -0.91 -43.63
CA GLU A 460 -12.71 0.46 -43.96
C GLU A 460 -12.95 1.22 -42.66
N ARG A 461 -12.48 2.48 -42.64
CA ARG A 461 -12.55 3.30 -41.42
C ARG A 461 -13.86 4.09 -41.41
N ILE A 462 -14.51 4.08 -40.24
CA ILE A 462 -15.77 4.79 -40.02
C ILE A 462 -15.57 5.88 -38.97
N TYR A 463 -16.11 7.05 -39.26
CA TYR A 463 -16.22 8.17 -38.33
C TYR A 463 -17.57 8.15 -37.61
N ILE A 464 -17.58 8.46 -36.32
CA ILE A 464 -18.78 8.68 -35.52
C ILE A 464 -18.59 9.93 -34.63
N ASN A 465 -19.61 10.79 -34.56
CA ASN A 465 -19.62 12.07 -33.86
C ASN A 465 -19.79 11.96 -32.34
N ALA A 466 -19.37 10.87 -31.72
CA ALA A 466 -19.37 10.65 -30.27
C ALA A 466 -17.97 10.29 -29.78
N GLY A 467 -17.54 10.86 -28.65
CA GLY A 467 -16.21 10.66 -28.06
C GLY A 467 -16.22 10.55 -26.56
N LYS A 468 -15.01 10.52 -25.98
CA LYS A 468 -14.82 10.38 -24.53
C LYS A 468 -15.51 11.48 -23.70
N ALA A 469 -15.59 12.69 -24.24
CA ALA A 469 -16.25 13.82 -23.57
C ALA A 469 -17.79 13.66 -23.51
N ASP A 470 -18.34 12.84 -24.39
CA ASP A 470 -19.76 12.50 -24.45
C ASP A 470 -20.07 11.20 -23.66
N GLY A 471 -19.08 10.64 -22.97
CA GLY A 471 -19.21 9.36 -22.26
C GLY A 471 -19.20 8.13 -23.20
N PHE A 472 -18.71 8.29 -24.43
CA PHE A 472 -18.67 7.23 -25.42
C PHE A 472 -17.37 6.41 -25.33
N PHE A 473 -17.51 5.10 -25.09
CA PHE A 473 -16.42 4.15 -24.94
C PHE A 473 -16.58 2.97 -25.91
N ALA A 474 -15.53 2.14 -26.05
CA ALA A 474 -15.54 1.00 -26.97
C ALA A 474 -16.70 0.02 -26.69
N VAL A 475 -17.06 -0.18 -25.44
CA VAL A 475 -18.20 -1.03 -25.03
C VAL A 475 -19.50 -0.48 -25.61
N ASN A 476 -19.72 0.84 -25.52
CA ASN A 476 -20.92 1.47 -26.05
C ASN A 476 -21.02 1.37 -27.59
N LEU A 477 -19.87 1.45 -28.28
CA LEU A 477 -19.84 1.24 -29.74
C LEU A 477 -20.25 -0.19 -30.10
N ILE A 478 -19.72 -1.19 -29.38
CA ILE A 478 -20.04 -2.61 -29.61
C ILE A 478 -21.52 -2.88 -29.33
N ASP A 479 -22.04 -2.33 -28.22
CA ASP A 479 -23.46 -2.45 -27.86
C ASP A 479 -24.37 -1.83 -28.90
N LEU A 480 -24.05 -0.64 -29.39
CA LEU A 480 -24.80 0.04 -30.48
C LEU A 480 -24.76 -0.75 -31.78
N LEU A 481 -23.63 -1.32 -32.15
CA LEU A 481 -23.50 -2.19 -33.30
C LEU A 481 -24.41 -3.41 -33.17
N ASN A 482 -24.34 -4.11 -32.03
CA ASN A 482 -25.15 -5.30 -31.78
C ASN A 482 -26.67 -5.00 -31.80
N GLN A 483 -27.07 -3.85 -31.25
CA GLN A 483 -28.49 -3.43 -31.20
C GLN A 483 -29.04 -3.04 -32.60
N ASN A 484 -28.22 -2.36 -33.43
CA ASN A 484 -28.71 -1.77 -34.68
C ASN A 484 -28.39 -2.61 -35.93
N THR A 485 -27.56 -3.66 -35.81
CA THR A 485 -27.28 -4.58 -36.96
C THR A 485 -28.13 -5.85 -36.95
N HIS A 486 -29.23 -5.87 -36.16
CA HIS A 486 -30.19 -6.98 -36.10
C HIS A 486 -29.56 -8.38 -35.91
N GLY A 487 -28.56 -8.47 -35.05
CA GLY A 487 -27.92 -9.75 -34.67
C GLY A 487 -26.90 -10.30 -35.69
N GLN A 488 -26.64 -9.62 -36.77
CA GLN A 488 -25.55 -9.98 -37.68
C GLN A 488 -24.21 -9.49 -37.12
N ARG A 489 -23.31 -10.43 -36.93
CA ARG A 489 -21.96 -10.16 -36.35
C ARG A 489 -21.18 -9.24 -37.30
N VAL A 490 -20.70 -8.11 -36.75
CA VAL A 490 -19.82 -7.16 -37.44
C VAL A 490 -18.41 -7.36 -36.90
N ASP A 491 -17.46 -7.55 -37.81
CA ASP A 491 -16.05 -7.69 -37.44
C ASP A 491 -15.43 -6.27 -37.32
N VAL A 492 -15.13 -5.86 -36.07
CA VAL A 492 -14.61 -4.55 -35.75
C VAL A 492 -13.12 -4.67 -35.45
N GLY A 493 -12.30 -3.93 -36.18
CA GLY A 493 -10.86 -3.86 -36.01
C GLY A 493 -10.43 -2.79 -34.99
N ARG A 494 -9.52 -1.91 -35.38
CA ARG A 494 -8.97 -0.85 -34.54
C ARG A 494 -10.04 0.21 -34.19
N ILE A 495 -10.10 0.58 -32.89
CA ILE A 495 -10.99 1.63 -32.38
C ILE A 495 -10.13 2.76 -31.77
N ASP A 496 -10.26 3.98 -32.32
CA ASP A 496 -9.61 5.19 -31.83
C ASP A 496 -10.65 6.14 -31.23
N LEU A 497 -10.72 6.18 -29.90
CA LEU A 497 -11.63 7.07 -29.18
C LEU A 497 -10.96 8.42 -28.91
N LEU A 498 -11.47 9.49 -29.51
CA LEU A 498 -11.01 10.86 -29.29
C LEU A 498 -11.94 11.64 -28.34
N SER A 499 -11.64 12.90 -28.10
CA SER A 499 -12.42 13.68 -27.13
C SER A 499 -13.88 13.86 -27.52
N HIS A 500 -14.16 14.19 -28.77
CA HIS A 500 -15.50 14.55 -29.25
C HIS A 500 -15.99 13.74 -30.47
N TYR A 501 -15.20 12.80 -30.94
CA TYR A 501 -15.52 11.86 -32.00
C TYR A 501 -14.70 10.59 -31.85
N SER A 502 -15.07 9.56 -32.57
CA SER A 502 -14.33 8.30 -32.59
C SER A 502 -14.18 7.79 -34.04
N LEU A 503 -13.10 7.04 -34.25
CA LEU A 503 -12.83 6.37 -35.54
C LEU A 503 -12.68 4.89 -35.24
N PHE A 504 -13.30 4.05 -36.06
CA PHE A 504 -13.18 2.60 -35.90
C PHE A 504 -13.15 1.89 -37.24
N ASP A 505 -12.51 0.75 -37.30
CA ASP A 505 -12.33 -0.05 -38.50
C ASP A 505 -13.37 -1.16 -38.56
N VAL A 506 -13.99 -1.34 -39.71
CA VAL A 506 -14.95 -2.41 -39.99
C VAL A 506 -14.50 -3.14 -41.25
N ARG A 507 -14.69 -4.46 -41.31
CA ARG A 507 -14.31 -5.27 -42.45
C ARG A 507 -14.89 -4.73 -43.76
N LYS A 508 -14.08 -4.72 -44.82
CA LYS A 508 -14.53 -4.29 -46.15
C LYS A 508 -15.79 -5.07 -46.59
N GLY A 509 -16.81 -4.35 -47.01
CA GLY A 509 -18.12 -4.90 -47.33
C GLY A 509 -19.20 -4.71 -46.25
N ASP A 510 -18.85 -4.51 -45.00
CA ASP A 510 -19.79 -4.24 -43.91
C ASP A 510 -19.94 -2.74 -43.61
N ALA A 511 -19.04 -1.89 -44.12
CA ALA A 511 -18.97 -0.47 -43.77
C ALA A 511 -20.26 0.31 -44.13
N HIS A 512 -20.77 0.14 -45.31
CA HIS A 512 -22.02 0.81 -45.72
C HIS A 512 -23.23 0.37 -44.90
N ARG A 513 -23.29 -0.90 -44.53
CA ARG A 513 -24.33 -1.45 -43.66
C ARG A 513 -24.25 -0.86 -42.25
N VAL A 514 -23.06 -0.78 -41.69
CA VAL A 514 -22.80 -0.21 -40.35
C VAL A 514 -23.14 1.28 -40.32
N VAL A 515 -22.71 2.06 -41.35
CA VAL A 515 -23.06 3.48 -41.46
C VAL A 515 -24.55 3.66 -41.53
N SER A 516 -25.25 2.85 -42.32
CA SER A 516 -26.72 2.93 -42.45
C SER A 516 -27.44 2.56 -41.17
N ALA A 517 -26.95 1.56 -40.44
CA ALA A 517 -27.52 1.07 -39.18
C ALA A 517 -27.32 2.06 -38.01
N LEU A 518 -26.19 2.75 -37.96
CA LEU A 518 -25.89 3.71 -36.91
C LEU A 518 -26.34 5.14 -37.19
N LYS A 519 -26.74 5.43 -38.44
CA LYS A 519 -27.18 6.78 -38.84
C LYS A 519 -28.50 7.14 -38.18
N GLY A 520 -28.46 8.12 -37.27
CA GLY A 520 -29.61 8.59 -36.51
C GLY A 520 -29.93 7.82 -35.24
N ALA A 521 -29.11 6.83 -34.86
CA ALA A 521 -29.21 6.17 -33.56
C ALA A 521 -29.02 7.20 -32.42
N ASP A 522 -29.69 6.99 -31.29
CA ASP A 522 -29.58 7.87 -30.12
C ASP A 522 -28.57 7.29 -29.10
N PHE A 523 -27.69 8.13 -28.64
CA PHE A 523 -26.78 7.82 -27.54
C PHE A 523 -26.93 8.89 -26.45
N TYR A 524 -27.63 8.58 -25.38
CA TYR A 524 -27.90 9.49 -24.24
C TYR A 524 -28.43 10.88 -24.68
N GLY A 525 -29.40 10.92 -25.63
CA GLY A 525 -30.01 12.14 -26.12
C GLY A 525 -29.17 12.88 -27.17
N THR A 526 -28.09 12.27 -27.67
CA THR A 526 -27.28 12.77 -28.77
C THR A 526 -27.52 11.91 -30.00
N ARG A 527 -28.06 12.51 -31.11
CA ARG A 527 -28.17 11.82 -32.39
C ARG A 527 -26.81 11.53 -32.97
N LEU A 528 -26.55 10.26 -33.25
CA LEU A 528 -25.29 9.81 -33.83
C LEU A 528 -25.29 10.08 -35.34
N TYR A 529 -24.14 10.56 -35.80
CA TYR A 529 -23.81 10.72 -37.20
C TYR A 529 -22.59 9.88 -37.54
N CYS A 530 -22.70 9.03 -38.54
CA CYS A 530 -21.63 8.14 -38.99
C CYS A 530 -21.42 8.32 -40.51
N GLU A 531 -20.15 8.28 -40.90
CA GLU A 531 -19.74 8.26 -42.30
C GLU A 531 -18.48 7.43 -42.50
N ILE A 532 -18.22 6.94 -43.73
CA ILE A 532 -16.93 6.32 -44.06
C ILE A 532 -15.88 7.42 -43.98
N ALA A 533 -14.84 7.24 -43.22
CA ALA A 533 -13.82 8.25 -42.96
C ALA A 533 -13.00 8.53 -44.23
N ASP A 534 -12.91 9.79 -44.59
CA ASP A 534 -12.06 10.28 -45.66
C ASP A 534 -10.68 10.66 -45.11
N ALA A 535 -9.62 10.15 -45.75
CA ALA A 535 -8.23 10.40 -45.33
C ALA A 535 -7.83 11.88 -45.44
N GLU A 536 -8.49 12.65 -46.31
CA GLU A 536 -8.21 14.08 -46.53
C GLU A 536 -9.00 15.01 -45.61
N LYS A 537 -10.07 14.52 -44.96
CA LYS A 537 -10.99 15.33 -44.14
C LYS A 537 -10.45 15.54 -42.72
N ASP A 538 -10.49 16.79 -42.23
CA ASP A 538 -10.07 17.13 -40.85
C ASP A 538 -11.25 17.10 -39.88
N TYR A 539 -11.51 15.92 -39.32
CA TYR A 539 -12.57 15.67 -38.32
C TYR A 539 -12.33 16.40 -36.98
N ALA A 540 -11.10 16.77 -36.65
CA ALA A 540 -10.80 17.52 -35.45
C ALA A 540 -11.22 18.99 -35.54
N ALA A 541 -11.17 19.57 -36.72
CA ALA A 541 -11.65 20.93 -36.98
C ALA A 541 -13.19 21.02 -37.01
N GLU A 542 -13.86 20.01 -37.55
CA GLU A 542 -15.34 19.94 -37.59
C GLU A 542 -15.93 19.73 -36.20
N SER A 543 -15.38 18.80 -35.40
CA SER A 543 -15.86 18.53 -34.03
C SER A 543 -15.67 19.72 -33.08
N LYS A 544 -14.63 20.56 -33.30
CA LYS A 544 -14.44 21.81 -32.53
C LYS A 544 -15.48 22.88 -32.86
N LYS A 545 -16.01 22.91 -34.11
CA LYS A 545 -17.09 23.83 -34.52
C LYS A 545 -18.44 23.41 -33.92
N GLU A 546 -18.74 22.11 -33.88
CA GLU A 546 -19.95 21.57 -33.26
C GLU A 546 -19.93 21.67 -31.73
N GLY A 547 -18.78 21.41 -31.09
CA GLY A 547 -18.62 21.57 -29.66
C GLY A 547 -18.81 23.01 -29.17
N LYS A 548 -18.42 24.02 -30.00
CA LYS A 548 -18.71 25.44 -29.73
C LYS A 548 -20.19 25.79 -29.85
N LYS A 549 -20.93 25.20 -30.80
CA LYS A 549 -22.38 25.36 -30.95
C LYS A 549 -23.13 24.75 -29.74
N LYS A 550 -22.83 23.51 -29.38
CA LYS A 550 -23.43 22.84 -28.22
C LYS A 550 -23.12 23.56 -26.89
N GLY A 551 -21.91 24.13 -26.76
CA GLY A 551 -21.52 24.94 -25.59
C GLY A 551 -22.27 26.28 -25.49
N LYS A 552 -22.67 26.88 -26.63
CA LYS A 552 -23.45 28.12 -26.68
C LYS A 552 -24.91 27.86 -26.29
N GLU A 553 -25.52 26.80 -26.84
CA GLU A 553 -26.88 26.38 -26.50
C GLU A 553 -27.03 25.94 -25.01
N LYS A 554 -26.04 25.26 -24.46
CA LYS A 554 -26.01 24.94 -23.02
C LYS A 554 -25.89 26.19 -22.14
N ARG A 555 -25.13 27.20 -22.57
CA ARG A 555 -25.00 28.47 -21.83
C ARG A 555 -26.29 29.31 -21.93
N GLU A 556 -26.95 29.32 -23.06
CA GLU A 556 -28.25 30.00 -23.25
C GLU A 556 -29.34 29.32 -22.41
N LYS A 557 -29.48 28.00 -22.46
CA LYS A 557 -30.42 27.26 -21.58
C LYS A 557 -30.12 27.44 -20.07
N HIS A 558 -28.85 27.53 -19.68
CA HIS A 558 -28.50 27.78 -18.29
C HIS A 558 -28.71 29.23 -17.85
N SER A 559 -28.67 30.19 -18.77
CA SER A 559 -29.02 31.59 -18.50
C SER A 559 -30.54 31.81 -18.39
N GLU A 560 -31.34 31.11 -19.19
CA GLU A 560 -32.80 31.08 -19.10
C GLU A 560 -33.28 30.39 -17.82
N GLU A 561 -32.65 29.29 -17.41
CA GLU A 561 -32.96 28.57 -16.16
C GLU A 561 -32.62 29.37 -14.89
N LYS A 562 -31.65 30.30 -14.94
CA LYS A 562 -31.31 31.22 -13.85
C LYS A 562 -32.32 32.35 -13.69
N GLN A 563 -33.07 32.69 -14.71
CA GLN A 563 -34.10 33.76 -14.67
C GLN A 563 -35.45 33.28 -14.14
N LEU A 564 -35.70 31.99 -14.13
CA LEU A 564 -36.91 31.38 -13.56
C LEU A 564 -36.93 31.42 -12.03
N ASN A 565 -38.09 31.75 -11.44
CA ASN A 565 -38.25 31.75 -10.00
C ASN A 565 -38.22 30.32 -9.43
N ARG A 566 -38.05 30.18 -8.09
CA ARG A 566 -37.88 28.89 -7.40
C ARG A 566 -39.09 27.93 -7.57
N ARG A 567 -40.25 28.44 -7.93
CA ARG A 567 -41.50 27.68 -8.15
C ARG A 567 -41.54 27.05 -9.53
N GLU A 568 -41.10 27.82 -10.55
CA GLU A 568 -41.02 27.38 -11.94
C GLU A 568 -39.91 26.36 -12.15
N ARG A 569 -38.78 26.51 -11.46
CA ARG A 569 -37.70 25.48 -11.44
C ARG A 569 -38.14 24.15 -10.87
N ARG A 570 -39.05 24.15 -9.89
CA ARG A 570 -39.64 22.91 -9.34
C ARG A 570 -40.61 22.26 -10.33
N ALA A 571 -41.42 23.04 -11.04
CA ALA A 571 -42.36 22.54 -12.02
C ALA A 571 -41.67 21.87 -13.20
N LEU A 572 -40.57 22.46 -13.70
CA LEU A 572 -39.75 21.89 -14.80
C LEU A 572 -39.03 20.59 -14.40
N LYS A 573 -38.62 20.45 -13.12
CA LYS A 573 -37.97 19.23 -12.61
C LYS A 573 -38.93 18.06 -12.40
N PHE A 574 -40.21 18.32 -12.14
CA PHE A 574 -41.23 17.30 -11.86
C PHE A 574 -42.19 17.06 -13.04
N GLY A 575 -42.15 17.89 -14.12
CA GLY A 575 -42.97 17.73 -15.31
C GLY A 575 -42.54 16.62 -16.28
N ASN A 576 -41.31 16.07 -16.11
CA ASN A 576 -40.78 15.00 -16.98
C ASN A 576 -40.80 13.61 -16.33
N ALA A 577 -41.57 13.43 -15.24
CA ALA A 577 -41.67 12.16 -14.54
C ALA A 577 -43.05 11.50 -14.59
N ALA A 578 -43.79 11.75 -15.66
CA ALA A 578 -45.05 11.04 -15.92
C ALA A 578 -44.93 10.33 -17.28
N GLU A 579 -44.60 9.05 -17.25
CA GLU A 579 -45.04 7.93 -18.09
C GLU A 579 -44.00 6.82 -18.08
N LYS A 580 -44.19 5.90 -17.14
CA LYS A 580 -43.74 4.51 -17.31
C LYS A 580 -44.93 3.61 -17.07
N PRO A 581 -45.24 2.68 -17.99
CA PRO A 581 -46.41 1.83 -17.91
C PRO A 581 -46.20 0.76 -16.79
N ARG A 582 -47.33 0.50 -16.11
CA ARG A 582 -47.47 -0.60 -15.16
C ARG A 582 -47.41 -1.94 -15.88
N LYS A 583 -46.66 -2.88 -15.36
CA LYS A 583 -46.85 -4.32 -15.58
C LYS A 583 -47.41 -4.95 -14.34
N ASN A 584 -48.49 -5.71 -14.58
CA ASN A 584 -49.28 -6.49 -13.61
C ASN A 584 -48.51 -7.68 -13.06
N ASP A 585 -48.79 -7.92 -11.83
CA ASP A 585 -49.06 -9.13 -11.03
C ASP A 585 -48.74 -10.51 -11.63
N GLU A 586 -48.13 -11.34 -10.82
CA GLU A 586 -48.74 -12.52 -10.17
C GLU A 586 -47.67 -13.35 -9.44
N ASP A 587 -47.97 -13.56 -8.15
CA ASP A 587 -47.79 -14.73 -7.28
C ASP A 587 -46.40 -15.37 -7.03
N PHE A 588 -45.97 -15.45 -5.77
CA PHE A 588 -46.10 -16.61 -4.89
C PHE A 588 -45.53 -16.36 -3.49
N TRP A 589 -46.33 -16.73 -2.47
CA TRP A 589 -46.21 -16.88 -1.03
C TRP A 589 -44.86 -17.45 -0.53
N LEU A 590 -44.36 -17.13 0.69
CA LEU A 590 -44.81 -17.45 2.06
C LEU A 590 -43.89 -16.77 3.09
N ASP A 591 -44.54 -16.20 4.14
CA ASP A 591 -44.40 -16.28 5.61
C ASP A 591 -42.99 -16.19 6.24
N ASP A 592 -42.73 -15.59 7.36
CA ASP A 592 -43.49 -15.07 8.52
C ASP A 592 -42.59 -14.16 9.39
N ASP A 593 -43.15 -13.14 9.91
CA ASP A 593 -43.36 -12.68 11.27
C ASP A 593 -42.30 -11.88 12.06
N PHE A 594 -42.89 -10.86 12.68
CA PHE A 594 -42.70 -10.09 13.91
C PHE A 594 -42.02 -8.70 13.83
N ALA A 595 -42.83 -7.67 13.68
CA ALA A 595 -43.31 -6.62 14.62
C ALA A 595 -42.22 -6.04 15.57
N SER A 596 -42.05 -4.77 15.74
CA SER A 596 -42.96 -3.66 16.04
C SER A 596 -42.21 -2.31 16.10
N LYS A 597 -42.84 -1.26 15.57
CA LYS A 597 -42.54 0.16 15.87
C LYS A 597 -43.28 0.57 17.16
N PRO A 598 -42.81 1.65 17.83
CA PRO A 598 -43.82 2.68 18.10
C PRO A 598 -43.39 4.13 17.82
N LYS A 599 -44.44 4.91 17.72
CA LYS A 599 -44.68 6.24 17.24
C LYS A 599 -44.12 7.38 18.13
N LYS A 600 -43.96 8.52 17.44
CA LYS A 600 -43.83 9.89 17.92
C LYS A 600 -44.92 10.34 18.90
N ARG A 601 -44.54 11.24 19.82
CA ARG A 601 -45.46 12.29 20.34
C ARG A 601 -44.74 13.65 20.43
N LYS A 602 -45.42 14.68 19.94
CA LYS A 602 -45.17 16.12 20.07
C LYS A 602 -45.71 16.66 21.37
N SER A 603 -45.13 17.72 21.91
CA SER A 603 -45.78 18.90 22.56
C SER A 603 -44.65 19.94 22.74
N ASP A 604 -44.65 21.08 22.15
CA ASP A 604 -45.37 22.35 22.26
C ASP A 604 -44.90 23.25 23.41
N LYS A 605 -44.47 24.51 22.95
CA LYS A 605 -44.53 25.85 23.63
C LYS A 605 -43.45 26.12 24.69
N ALA A 606 -42.93 27.33 24.85
CA ALA A 606 -43.11 28.66 24.24
C ALA A 606 -41.96 29.58 24.65
N GLU A 607 -41.74 30.62 23.81
CA GLU A 607 -41.43 32.03 24.10
C GLU A 607 -40.18 32.46 24.88
N GLY A 608 -39.46 33.44 24.29
CA GLY A 608 -38.60 34.40 24.97
C GLY A 608 -37.60 35.05 24.00
N ASP A 609 -38.05 36.15 23.43
CA ASP A 609 -37.32 37.21 22.74
C ASP A 609 -36.08 37.70 23.54
N ASP A 610 -34.98 38.06 22.83
CA ASP A 610 -34.41 39.40 22.84
C ASP A 610 -33.19 39.47 21.94
N ARG A 611 -33.24 40.36 20.95
CA ARG A 611 -32.11 41.07 20.34
C ARG A 611 -32.02 42.45 21.01
N PRO A 612 -30.84 43.09 21.10
CA PRO A 612 -30.45 43.97 20.02
C PRO A 612 -28.94 44.23 19.75
N THR A 613 -28.73 44.63 18.51
CA THR A 613 -27.92 45.74 17.94
C THR A 613 -26.40 45.81 18.05
N LYS A 614 -25.81 45.82 16.84
CA LYS A 614 -24.76 46.63 16.20
C LYS A 614 -24.03 47.74 17.01
N ARG A 615 -22.70 47.82 16.77
CA ARG A 615 -21.85 48.97 16.37
C ARG A 615 -20.43 48.43 16.15
N LYS A 616 -19.77 48.55 15.02
CA LYS A 616 -19.10 49.56 14.19
C LYS A 616 -17.89 50.23 14.87
N ASN A 617 -16.79 50.16 14.09
CA ASN A 617 -15.60 51.06 13.97
C ASN A 617 -14.55 50.91 15.07
N ASP A 618 -13.23 51.02 14.83
CA ASP A 618 -12.32 51.65 13.85
C ASP A 618 -10.93 51.03 14.07
N ASP A 619 -10.15 50.68 13.03
CA ASP A 619 -9.08 51.42 12.34
C ASP A 619 -7.81 51.76 13.16
N TRP A 620 -6.68 51.67 12.49
CA TRP A 620 -5.26 52.00 12.79
C TRP A 620 -4.41 50.73 12.98
N GLY A 621 -3.33 50.46 12.24
CA GLY A 621 -2.49 51.23 11.37
C GLY A 621 -1.15 50.47 11.26
N ASP A 622 -0.53 50.55 10.15
CA ASP A 622 0.81 50.12 9.76
C ASP A 622 1.90 50.14 10.81
N ASP A 623 2.80 49.13 10.78
CA ASP A 623 4.24 49.45 10.71
C ASP A 623 5.08 48.22 10.31
N LYS A 624 5.79 48.35 9.18
CA LYS A 624 6.99 47.59 8.81
C LYS A 624 8.23 48.35 9.30
N PRO A 625 9.31 47.67 9.62
CA PRO A 625 10.61 48.19 9.23
C PRO A 625 11.53 47.23 8.50
N LYS A 626 12.20 47.84 7.60
CA LYS A 626 13.21 47.57 6.62
C LYS A 626 14.47 46.86 7.12
N LYS A 627 15.07 46.18 6.11
CA LYS A 627 16.46 45.71 5.97
C LYS A 627 17.54 46.61 6.50
N SER A 628 18.64 46.01 7.04
CA SER A 628 19.98 46.58 6.93
C SER A 628 21.01 45.48 6.63
N LYS A 629 21.88 45.81 5.67
CA LYS A 629 23.06 45.08 5.16
C LYS A 629 24.30 45.44 5.95
N LYS A 630 25.36 44.62 5.71
CA LYS A 630 26.83 44.83 5.89
C LYS A 630 27.40 44.13 7.12
N SER A 631 28.60 43.54 7.10
CA SER A 631 29.74 43.52 6.17
C SER A 631 30.76 42.51 6.66
N GLU A 632 31.52 41.96 5.69
CA GLU A 632 32.84 41.36 5.68
C GLU A 632 33.76 41.53 6.89
N SER A 633 34.53 40.45 7.26
CA SER A 633 35.99 40.57 7.25
C SER A 633 36.66 39.20 7.42
N LYS A 634 37.61 39.00 6.51
CA LYS A 634 38.73 38.08 6.36
C LYS A 634 39.63 37.94 7.60
N ARG A 635 40.26 36.76 7.72
CA ARG A 635 41.74 36.43 7.79
C ARG A 635 41.91 35.01 8.31
N GLU A 636 42.49 34.08 7.50
CA GLU A 636 43.90 33.68 7.33
C GLU A 636 44.61 33.38 8.68
N LYS A 637 45.12 32.18 8.91
CA LYS A 637 46.35 31.55 8.42
C LYS A 637 46.74 30.29 9.23
N HIS A 638 47.23 29.29 8.50
CA HIS A 638 48.44 28.43 8.73
C HIS A 638 48.63 27.53 9.95
N GLY A 639 49.09 26.32 9.57
CA GLY A 639 50.11 25.50 10.21
C GLY A 639 49.76 24.01 10.22
N ASN A 640 50.10 23.26 9.25
CA ASN A 640 51.21 22.34 8.96
C ASN A 640 51.81 21.63 10.17
N TYR A 641 51.90 20.32 10.07
CA TYR A 641 53.00 19.36 10.30
C TYR A 641 52.45 17.98 10.67
N ASP A 642 52.61 17.03 9.81
CA ASP A 642 53.60 15.97 9.57
C ASP A 642 53.45 14.69 10.42
N LYS A 643 53.25 13.59 9.65
CA LYS A 643 53.95 12.29 9.61
C LYS A 643 54.43 11.62 10.90
N PHE A 644 54.07 10.36 11.00
CA PHE A 644 54.93 9.16 11.13
C PHE A 644 54.03 7.94 11.30
N SER A 645 53.92 7.00 10.41
CA SER A 645 54.77 5.90 9.93
C SER A 645 55.01 4.78 10.95
N LYS A 646 54.49 3.60 10.56
CA LYS A 646 55.06 2.21 10.75
C LYS A 646 55.08 1.60 12.14
N LYS A 647 54.60 0.39 12.38
CA LYS A 647 54.93 -0.97 11.94
C LYS A 647 54.31 -2.01 12.90
N LYS A 648 53.85 -3.09 12.33
CA LYS A 648 53.99 -4.51 12.71
C LYS A 648 53.85 -4.95 14.20
N HIS A 649 52.85 -5.73 14.48
CA HIS A 649 52.95 -7.20 14.53
C HIS A 649 51.59 -7.81 14.26
#